data_e9af2bcc33b7f307ff8ed24ad12a7f52
#
_entry.id   e9af2bcc33b7f307ff8ed24ad12a7f52
#
_cell.length_a   1.000
_cell.length_b   1.000
_cell.length_c   1.000
_cell.angle_alpha   90.00
_cell.angle_beta   90.00
_cell.angle_gamma   90.00
#
_symmetry.space_group_name_H-M   'P 1'
#
loop_
_entity.id
_entity.type
_entity.pdbx_description
1 polymer ?
#
loop_
_entity_poly.entity_id
_entity_poly.type
_entity_poly.pdbx_seq_one_letter_code
_entity_poly.pdbx_strand_id
1 'polypeptide(L)'
;MKRKHLWVLNPCLLAMLAPTAWAEDQKAGAEEQMVVSASRSHRSTAEMAQTTWVIESQEIEQQVQGGKELKDMLAQLIPGMDVSGQGRTNYGMNMRGRSMMVMIDGVRLNSSRSDSRQLDSIDPFNIDHIEVISGATSLYGGGSTGGLINIVTKKGQQEQQVELQVGGKTGFGGHNDHDENVAAAVSGGNDNASGRLSVSYQRYGGWYDGKGNEVLIDNTQTGLQYSNRLDVMGTGTLNIDDHQQLQLTTQYYKSQSDGDHGLFLGENFAAVTGNAKAYNSGNLNSDRIPGTERHLINLQYSNTDFLGQDLVAQVYYRDETLTFYPFPTLAGKAPNYYVSSIGASQQKTDFYGGKLTLNSKPVDALTLTYGIDAEHESFNANQQFFNLAKAQQSGGMTLENAYSTGRYPSYTTSNLASFLQASYDINPIFTLSGGVRYQYTENKIDDFVGYNQQQAIATGAATSADAIPGGKTDYNNALFNAGLLAHLTERQQTWFNFSQGFEIPDPGKYYGNGTYALNGGHYQLLKSVNVGDSKLEGIKVNAYELGWRYTGDNLRTQIAAYYSLSDKSIAINKTDMTINVNADKRRIYGLEGAVDYFFEDSDWSAGTNFNVIRSETKVNGEWKKLVVDTASPSKVTAYVGWAPGDWNLRLQSQQTFDVSDDGDYTKANSTQGRKIDGYNTLDFLGSYTLPVGKISFSVENLLDKEYTTVWGQRAPILYSPTYGSPELYSYKGRGRTFGLNYSVLF
;
A
#
# COMPACT_ATOMS: atom_id res chain seq x y z
N MET A 1 -5.60 32.88 28.83
CA MET A 1 -4.29 33.23 28.25
C MET A 1 -4.09 32.42 26.98
N LYS A 2 -4.27 33.02 25.81
CA LYS A 2 -4.15 32.38 24.51
C LYS A 2 -2.65 32.19 24.20
N ARG A 3 -2.14 30.98 24.23
CA ARG A 3 -0.80 30.67 23.71
C ARG A 3 -0.89 30.73 22.18
N LYS A 4 -0.19 31.70 21.59
CA LYS A 4 0.07 31.76 20.15
C LYS A 4 1.03 30.62 19.81
N HIS A 5 0.62 29.69 18.97
CA HIS A 5 1.51 28.72 18.35
C HIS A 5 2.42 29.49 17.37
N LEU A 6 3.69 29.61 17.71
CA LEU A 6 4.72 30.03 16.75
C LEU A 6 4.87 28.91 15.73
N TRP A 7 4.56 29.21 14.49
CA TRP A 7 4.90 28.38 13.33
C TRP A 7 6.41 28.42 13.19
N VAL A 8 7.08 27.31 13.51
CA VAL A 8 8.47 27.12 13.16
C VAL A 8 8.47 26.80 11.65
N LEU A 9 8.73 27.79 10.84
CA LEU A 9 8.99 27.63 9.41
C LEU A 9 10.16 26.65 9.25
N ASN A 10 9.96 25.62 8.44
CA ASN A 10 10.98 24.65 8.08
C ASN A 10 12.20 25.41 7.52
N PRO A 11 13.42 25.24 8.06
CA PRO A 11 14.59 25.97 7.61
C PRO A 11 14.94 25.77 6.14
N CYS A 12 14.44 24.70 5.49
CA CYS A 12 14.59 24.50 4.05
C CYS A 12 13.82 25.52 3.18
N LEU A 13 12.82 26.21 3.70
CA LEU A 13 12.10 27.27 2.96
C LEU A 13 12.83 28.60 2.93
N LEU A 14 13.83 28.82 3.79
CA LEU A 14 14.62 30.06 3.87
C LEU A 14 15.85 30.08 2.95
N ALA A 15 16.20 28.95 2.32
CA ALA A 15 17.35 28.87 1.40
C ALA A 15 17.08 29.42 0.00
N MET A 16 15.85 29.85 -0.30
CA MET A 16 15.47 30.41 -1.63
C MET A 16 15.90 31.87 -1.89
N LEU A 17 16.70 32.48 -1.00
CA LEU A 17 17.11 33.89 -1.13
C LEU A 17 18.63 34.08 -1.06
N ALA A 18 19.43 33.44 -1.91
CA ALA A 18 20.85 33.74 -2.04
C ALA A 18 21.24 33.98 -3.51
N PRO A 19 22.13 34.95 -3.79
CA PRO A 19 22.41 35.38 -5.15
C PRO A 19 23.45 34.54 -5.89
N THR A 20 23.30 34.51 -7.19
CA THR A 20 23.96 33.74 -8.24
C THR A 20 25.46 33.99 -8.45
N ALA A 21 26.22 32.95 -8.75
CA ALA A 21 27.51 33.00 -9.44
C ALA A 21 27.67 31.76 -10.36
N TRP A 22 28.29 31.96 -11.50
CA TRP A 22 28.25 31.26 -12.78
C TRP A 22 29.16 30.00 -12.89
N ALA A 23 28.74 28.93 -13.62
CA ALA A 23 29.58 27.98 -14.34
C ALA A 23 28.79 26.94 -15.21
N GLU A 24 29.41 26.34 -16.24
CA GLU A 24 28.85 25.77 -17.46
C GLU A 24 28.41 24.30 -17.45
N ASP A 25 27.42 24.04 -18.25
CA ASP A 25 26.80 22.84 -18.91
C ASP A 25 27.08 21.39 -18.45
N GLN A 26 26.03 20.79 -17.87
CA GLN A 26 25.62 19.42 -18.18
C GLN A 26 24.12 19.40 -18.54
N LYS A 27 23.83 19.33 -19.84
CA LYS A 27 22.48 19.13 -20.37
C LYS A 27 22.06 17.67 -20.13
N ALA A 28 21.35 17.41 -19.03
CA ALA A 28 20.41 16.31 -19.02
C ALA A 28 19.18 16.75 -19.79
N GLY A 29 19.06 16.36 -21.04
CA GLY A 29 17.84 16.55 -21.83
C GLY A 29 16.67 15.99 -21.03
N ALA A 30 15.53 16.70 -21.02
CA ALA A 30 14.30 16.20 -20.43
C ALA A 30 13.90 14.94 -21.23
N GLU A 31 14.30 13.74 -20.75
CA GLU A 31 13.79 12.50 -21.28
C GLU A 31 12.30 12.45 -21.02
N GLU A 32 11.53 12.18 -22.06
CA GLU A 32 10.08 12.07 -22.00
C GLU A 32 9.74 10.77 -21.26
N GLN A 33 9.25 10.91 -20.02
CA GLN A 33 8.90 9.75 -19.20
C GLN A 33 7.69 9.01 -19.79
N MET A 34 7.88 7.75 -20.13
CA MET A 34 6.85 6.88 -20.69
C MET A 34 6.08 6.17 -19.58
N VAL A 35 4.76 6.12 -19.69
CA VAL A 35 3.88 5.46 -18.74
C VAL A 35 2.95 4.51 -19.46
N VAL A 36 3.04 3.23 -19.16
CA VAL A 36 2.17 2.19 -19.73
C VAL A 36 0.88 2.03 -18.91
N SER A 37 0.96 2.13 -17.60
CA SER A 37 -0.16 1.88 -16.70
C SER A 37 -1.32 2.84 -16.88
N ALA A 38 -1.03 4.13 -17.10
CA ALA A 38 -2.08 5.16 -17.11
C ALA A 38 -3.10 4.96 -18.23
N SER A 39 -2.67 4.50 -19.39
CA SER A 39 -3.49 4.39 -20.61
C SER A 39 -3.59 2.97 -21.15
N ARG A 40 -2.91 1.99 -20.54
CA ARG A 40 -2.68 0.65 -21.11
C ARG A 40 -2.02 0.67 -22.51
N SER A 41 -1.25 1.73 -22.76
CA SER A 41 -0.50 1.92 -23.99
C SER A 41 0.75 2.74 -23.67
N HIS A 42 1.79 2.62 -24.51
CA HIS A 42 2.99 3.44 -24.36
C HIS A 42 2.69 4.89 -24.69
N ARG A 43 2.59 5.74 -23.66
CA ARG A 43 2.39 7.19 -23.79
C ARG A 43 3.31 7.93 -22.86
N SER A 44 3.71 9.13 -23.27
CA SER A 44 4.44 10.02 -22.39
C SER A 44 3.53 10.64 -21.32
N THR A 45 4.11 11.03 -20.19
CA THR A 45 3.37 11.75 -19.15
C THR A 45 2.77 13.05 -19.69
N ALA A 46 3.41 13.70 -20.66
CA ALA A 46 2.94 14.92 -21.29
C ALA A 46 1.62 14.75 -22.09
N GLU A 47 1.32 13.52 -22.53
CA GLU A 47 0.11 13.17 -23.26
C GLU A 47 -1.06 12.77 -22.36
N MET A 48 -0.86 12.78 -21.03
CA MET A 48 -1.86 12.31 -20.08
C MET A 48 -2.66 13.46 -19.48
N ALA A 49 -3.99 13.42 -19.65
CA ALA A 49 -4.91 14.33 -18.98
C ALA A 49 -5.20 13.90 -17.53
N GLN A 50 -4.15 13.56 -16.77
CA GLN A 50 -4.27 13.04 -15.41
C GLN A 50 -2.93 13.19 -14.67
N THR A 51 -2.97 13.35 -13.34
CA THR A 51 -1.77 13.35 -12.53
C THR A 51 -1.11 11.99 -12.55
N THR A 52 0.09 11.93 -13.08
CA THR A 52 0.93 10.73 -13.15
C THR A 52 2.33 11.04 -12.61
N TRP A 53 2.91 10.08 -11.91
CA TRP A 53 4.28 10.16 -11.39
C TRP A 53 5.05 8.94 -11.89
N VAL A 54 6.29 9.15 -12.28
CA VAL A 54 7.26 8.07 -12.56
C VAL A 54 8.41 8.25 -11.58
N ILE A 55 8.68 7.21 -10.80
CA ILE A 55 9.80 7.17 -9.88
C ILE A 55 10.87 6.31 -10.53
N GLU A 56 11.92 6.95 -10.99
CA GLU A 56 13.00 6.31 -11.74
C GLU A 56 13.92 5.47 -10.82
N SER A 57 14.63 4.54 -11.41
CA SER A 57 15.58 3.65 -10.74
C SER A 57 16.57 4.40 -9.85
N GLN A 58 17.09 5.53 -10.33
CA GLN A 58 18.05 6.35 -9.59
C GLN A 58 17.44 6.94 -8.30
N GLU A 59 16.21 7.40 -8.35
CA GLU A 59 15.51 7.94 -7.17
C GLU A 59 15.20 6.81 -6.17
N ILE A 60 14.77 5.63 -6.67
CA ILE A 60 14.55 4.45 -5.85
C ILE A 60 15.84 4.06 -5.13
N GLU A 61 16.95 3.93 -5.87
CA GLU A 61 18.25 3.59 -5.30
C GLU A 61 18.70 4.58 -4.22
N GLN A 62 18.57 5.88 -4.48
CA GLN A 62 18.95 6.92 -3.53
C GLN A 62 18.20 6.78 -2.20
N GLN A 63 16.91 6.43 -2.24
CA GLN A 63 16.08 6.29 -1.06
C GLN A 63 16.32 4.96 -0.32
N VAL A 64 16.44 3.85 -1.04
CA VAL A 64 16.43 2.51 -0.42
C VAL A 64 17.81 1.98 -0.08
N GLN A 65 18.87 2.42 -0.75
CA GLN A 65 20.24 2.01 -0.40
C GLN A 65 20.68 2.48 0.99
N GLY A 66 20.00 3.47 1.57
CA GLY A 66 20.12 3.84 2.95
C GLY A 66 19.35 2.94 3.94
N GLY A 67 18.61 1.93 3.44
CA GLY A 67 17.81 1.01 4.24
C GLY A 67 16.37 1.49 4.48
N LYS A 68 15.84 2.43 3.68
CA LYS A 68 14.44 2.85 3.75
C LYS A 68 13.55 1.78 3.11
N GLU A 69 12.43 1.47 3.76
CA GLU A 69 11.46 0.51 3.24
C GLU A 69 10.68 1.08 2.03
N LEU A 70 10.28 0.19 1.10
CA LEU A 70 9.56 0.55 -0.11
C LEU A 70 8.34 1.46 0.16
N LYS A 71 7.51 1.10 1.13
CA LYS A 71 6.30 1.88 1.44
C LYS A 71 6.61 3.26 2.04
N ASP A 72 7.69 3.40 2.81
CA ASP A 72 8.12 4.68 3.39
C ASP A 72 8.71 5.58 2.30
N MET A 73 9.47 5.00 1.37
CA MET A 73 9.95 5.68 0.16
C MET A 73 8.77 6.20 -0.68
N LEU A 74 7.80 5.35 -0.98
CA LEU A 74 6.61 5.73 -1.75
C LEU A 74 5.81 6.82 -1.06
N ALA A 75 5.60 6.71 0.25
CA ALA A 75 4.92 7.73 1.05
C ALA A 75 5.65 9.07 1.04
N GLN A 76 6.96 9.09 0.87
CA GLN A 76 7.79 10.28 0.81
C GLN A 76 7.81 10.90 -0.59
N LEU A 77 7.86 10.08 -1.63
CA LEU A 77 8.01 10.55 -3.02
C LEU A 77 6.67 10.85 -3.70
N ILE A 78 5.59 10.13 -3.35
CA ILE A 78 4.28 10.33 -3.95
C ILE A 78 3.47 11.32 -3.09
N PRO A 79 3.13 12.51 -3.60
CA PRO A 79 2.43 13.54 -2.82
C PRO A 79 1.12 13.04 -2.22
N GLY A 80 0.26 12.43 -3.03
CA GLY A 80 -1.08 11.97 -2.64
C GLY A 80 -1.12 10.74 -1.76
N MET A 81 0.01 10.05 -1.56
CA MET A 81 0.09 8.82 -0.76
C MET A 81 0.24 9.13 0.73
N ASP A 82 -0.49 8.41 1.56
CA ASP A 82 -0.46 8.54 3.02
C ASP A 82 0.86 8.02 3.62
N VAL A 83 1.19 8.48 4.82
CA VAL A 83 2.34 7.96 5.56
C VAL A 83 2.03 6.62 6.20
N SER A 84 3.03 5.75 6.28
CA SER A 84 2.86 4.39 6.78
C SER A 84 3.11 4.23 8.29
N GLY A 85 2.70 3.08 8.82
CA GLY A 85 3.28 2.51 10.02
C GLY A 85 4.52 1.68 9.67
N GLN A 86 5.34 1.35 10.65
CA GLN A 86 6.62 0.64 10.47
C GLN A 86 6.48 -0.90 10.45
N GLY A 87 5.31 -1.43 10.21
CA GLY A 87 5.04 -2.87 10.05
C GLY A 87 4.87 -3.30 8.59
N ARG A 88 4.54 -4.58 8.34
CA ARG A 88 4.29 -5.13 7.00
C ARG A 88 3.05 -4.56 6.34
N THR A 89 2.08 -4.14 7.14
CA THR A 89 0.79 -3.67 6.63
C THR A 89 0.88 -2.31 5.94
N ASN A 90 0.09 -2.15 4.92
CA ASN A 90 -0.32 -0.86 4.39
C ASN A 90 -1.76 -0.49 4.83
N TYR A 91 -2.31 -1.20 5.82
CA TYR A 91 -3.64 -0.88 6.36
C TYR A 91 -3.69 0.55 6.87
N GLY A 92 -4.71 1.29 6.46
CA GLY A 92 -4.85 2.71 6.78
C GLY A 92 -4.01 3.66 5.91
N MET A 93 -3.18 3.14 5.01
CA MET A 93 -2.55 3.95 3.96
C MET A 93 -3.50 4.09 2.78
N ASN A 94 -3.56 5.30 2.26
CA ASN A 94 -4.46 5.66 1.16
C ASN A 94 -3.70 6.50 0.14
N MET A 95 -4.26 6.62 -1.04
CA MET A 95 -3.87 7.64 -2.01
C MET A 95 -5.02 8.61 -2.17
N ARG A 96 -4.77 9.92 -1.93
CA ARG A 96 -5.83 10.95 -1.89
C ARG A 96 -7.01 10.54 -0.96
N GLY A 97 -6.72 9.87 0.16
CA GLY A 97 -7.72 9.43 1.15
C GLY A 97 -8.61 8.27 0.72
N ARG A 98 -8.29 7.56 -0.37
CA ARG A 98 -9.04 6.42 -0.91
C ARG A 98 -8.15 5.24 -1.20
N SER A 99 -8.76 4.06 -1.40
CA SER A 99 -8.06 2.83 -1.72
C SER A 99 -7.21 2.95 -2.99
N MET A 100 -6.01 2.40 -2.93
CA MET A 100 -5.08 2.34 -4.05
C MET A 100 -4.91 0.91 -4.53
N MET A 101 -4.77 0.74 -5.85
CA MET A 101 -4.40 -0.53 -6.46
C MET A 101 -2.88 -0.62 -6.56
N VAL A 102 -2.31 -1.75 -6.16
CA VAL A 102 -0.87 -2.03 -6.30
C VAL A 102 -0.70 -3.19 -7.27
N MET A 103 0.22 -3.05 -8.20
CA MET A 103 0.54 -4.07 -9.20
C MET A 103 2.05 -4.31 -9.28
N ILE A 104 2.44 -5.50 -9.70
CA ILE A 104 3.79 -5.84 -10.19
C ILE A 104 3.64 -6.26 -11.65
N ASP A 105 4.33 -5.58 -12.56
CA ASP A 105 4.25 -5.80 -14.01
C ASP A 105 2.80 -5.95 -14.53
N GLY A 106 1.90 -5.08 -14.04
CA GLY A 106 0.49 -5.07 -14.39
C GLY A 106 -0.38 -6.15 -13.70
N VAL A 107 0.18 -7.01 -12.87
CA VAL A 107 -0.58 -8.01 -12.10
C VAL A 107 -1.00 -7.44 -10.75
N ARG A 108 -2.30 -7.37 -10.51
CA ARG A 108 -2.89 -6.82 -9.28
C ARG A 108 -2.52 -7.65 -8.05
N LEU A 109 -2.07 -6.99 -6.98
CA LEU A 109 -1.80 -7.59 -5.68
C LEU A 109 -2.98 -7.47 -4.70
N ASN A 110 -3.88 -6.50 -4.90
CA ASN A 110 -5.08 -6.37 -4.08
C ASN A 110 -6.01 -7.56 -4.27
N SER A 111 -6.59 -8.02 -3.18
CA SER A 111 -7.66 -9.02 -3.18
C SER A 111 -9.03 -8.36 -2.96
N SER A 112 -10.10 -9.13 -3.10
CA SER A 112 -11.46 -8.70 -2.74
C SER A 112 -11.63 -8.54 -1.22
N ARG A 113 -10.67 -9.02 -0.43
CA ARG A 113 -10.70 -8.94 1.03
C ARG A 113 -10.45 -7.52 1.55
N SER A 114 -9.50 -6.82 1.07
CA SER A 114 -9.15 -5.42 1.34
C SER A 114 -7.65 -5.16 1.21
N ASP A 115 -7.25 -3.90 1.34
CA ASP A 115 -5.85 -3.50 1.37
C ASP A 115 -5.19 -3.95 2.68
N SER A 116 -4.09 -4.67 2.59
CA SER A 116 -3.36 -5.19 3.75
C SER A 116 -1.85 -5.14 3.57
N ARG A 117 -1.27 -5.99 2.70
CA ARG A 117 0.19 -6.16 2.59
C ARG A 117 0.68 -6.09 1.13
N GLN A 118 0.02 -5.29 0.30
CA GLN A 118 0.38 -5.15 -1.11
C GLN A 118 1.76 -4.50 -1.30
N LEU A 119 2.20 -3.67 -0.35
CA LEU A 119 3.52 -3.03 -0.36
C LEU A 119 4.61 -3.83 0.38
N ASP A 120 4.26 -4.93 1.05
CA ASP A 120 5.18 -5.98 1.51
C ASP A 120 5.21 -7.08 0.44
N SER A 121 5.82 -6.80 -0.71
CA SER A 121 5.60 -7.58 -1.93
C SER A 121 6.81 -7.82 -2.80
N ILE A 122 7.83 -6.99 -2.71
CA ILE A 122 9.03 -7.04 -3.57
C ILE A 122 10.19 -6.34 -2.86
N ASP A 123 11.38 -6.87 -3.06
CA ASP A 123 12.59 -6.16 -2.65
C ASP A 123 12.90 -5.05 -3.67
N PRO A 124 13.22 -3.81 -3.23
CA PRO A 124 13.54 -2.71 -4.12
C PRO A 124 14.72 -2.99 -5.08
N PHE A 125 15.62 -3.92 -4.75
CA PHE A 125 16.69 -4.39 -5.62
C PHE A 125 16.19 -4.89 -6.99
N ASN A 126 14.94 -5.38 -7.04
CA ASN A 126 14.31 -5.92 -8.23
C ASN A 126 13.47 -4.91 -9.02
N ILE A 127 13.37 -3.66 -8.55
CA ILE A 127 12.54 -2.63 -9.17
C ILE A 127 13.34 -1.85 -10.20
N ASP A 128 12.79 -1.70 -11.39
CA ASP A 128 13.30 -0.83 -12.44
C ASP A 128 12.79 0.59 -12.24
N HIS A 129 11.49 0.77 -12.28
CA HIS A 129 10.82 2.03 -12.00
C HIS A 129 9.41 1.80 -11.44
N ILE A 130 8.78 2.85 -10.98
CA ILE A 130 7.41 2.78 -10.44
C ILE A 130 6.55 3.82 -11.13
N GLU A 131 5.45 3.37 -11.72
CA GLU A 131 4.44 4.23 -12.35
C GLU A 131 3.28 4.44 -11.38
N VAL A 132 2.85 5.68 -11.22
CA VAL A 132 1.78 6.05 -10.29
C VAL A 132 0.75 6.90 -11.00
N ILE A 133 -0.52 6.54 -10.83
CA ILE A 133 -1.66 7.36 -11.22
C ILE A 133 -2.33 7.84 -9.94
N SER A 134 -2.43 9.15 -9.75
CA SER A 134 -3.21 9.74 -8.65
C SER A 134 -4.67 9.93 -9.06
N GLY A 135 -5.58 9.57 -8.14
CA GLY A 135 -7.03 9.67 -8.37
C GLY A 135 -7.63 8.41 -8.99
N ALA A 136 -8.96 8.35 -9.04
CA ALA A 136 -9.68 7.21 -9.57
C ALA A 136 -9.34 6.94 -11.04
N THR A 137 -9.27 5.65 -11.39
CA THR A 137 -9.11 5.21 -12.78
C THR A 137 -10.16 4.17 -13.15
N SER A 138 -10.89 4.43 -14.24
CA SER A 138 -11.90 3.49 -14.76
C SER A 138 -11.30 2.29 -15.49
N LEU A 139 -10.07 2.43 -16.04
CA LEU A 139 -9.44 1.39 -16.87
C LEU A 139 -9.12 0.09 -16.15
N TYR A 140 -8.93 0.14 -14.82
CA TYR A 140 -8.51 -1.02 -14.03
C TYR A 140 -9.62 -1.60 -13.14
N GLY A 141 -10.79 -0.94 -13.06
CA GLY A 141 -11.95 -1.45 -12.33
C GLY A 141 -11.90 -1.22 -10.82
N GLY A 142 -12.31 -2.22 -10.05
CA GLY A 142 -12.45 -2.09 -8.60
C GLY A 142 -11.13 -1.99 -7.83
N GLY A 143 -11.16 -1.19 -6.75
CA GLY A 143 -10.02 -1.02 -5.84
C GLY A 143 -9.04 0.10 -6.24
N SER A 144 -9.32 0.86 -7.32
CA SER A 144 -8.48 1.98 -7.79
C SER A 144 -9.18 3.34 -7.65
N THR A 145 -9.82 3.59 -6.53
CA THR A 145 -10.57 4.84 -6.29
C THR A 145 -9.69 6.00 -5.84
N GLY A 146 -8.54 5.73 -5.25
CA GLY A 146 -7.53 6.71 -4.85
C GLY A 146 -6.37 6.82 -5.82
N GLY A 147 -6.10 5.76 -6.56
CA GLY A 147 -5.01 5.70 -7.53
C GLY A 147 -4.51 4.30 -7.79
N LEU A 148 -3.41 4.23 -8.53
CA LEU A 148 -2.77 3.00 -8.93
C LEU A 148 -1.26 3.16 -8.82
N ILE A 149 -0.59 2.12 -8.32
CA ILE A 149 0.87 1.99 -8.27
C ILE A 149 1.24 0.73 -9.05
N ASN A 150 1.99 0.87 -10.13
CA ASN A 150 2.53 -0.26 -10.89
C ASN A 150 4.04 -0.31 -10.70
N ILE A 151 4.51 -1.36 -10.05
CA ILE A 151 5.92 -1.62 -9.84
C ILE A 151 6.42 -2.42 -11.05
N VAL A 152 7.30 -1.80 -11.83
CA VAL A 152 7.90 -2.43 -13.00
C VAL A 152 9.23 -3.06 -12.59
N THR A 153 9.40 -4.35 -12.92
CA THR A 153 10.57 -5.11 -12.49
C THR A 153 11.72 -5.00 -13.48
N LYS A 154 12.97 -5.09 -12.97
CA LYS A 154 14.18 -5.17 -13.80
C LYS A 154 14.12 -6.39 -14.72
N LYS A 155 14.48 -6.22 -15.98
CA LYS A 155 14.53 -7.26 -17.01
C LYS A 155 15.99 -7.64 -17.31
N GLY A 156 16.17 -8.77 -17.98
CA GLY A 156 17.47 -9.17 -18.51
C GLY A 156 17.93 -8.24 -19.63
N GLN A 157 19.22 -7.98 -19.70
CA GLN A 157 19.89 -7.23 -20.77
C GLN A 157 20.67 -8.17 -21.68
N GLN A 158 21.12 -7.67 -22.84
CA GLN A 158 21.92 -8.47 -23.78
C GLN A 158 23.31 -8.78 -23.22
N GLU A 159 23.94 -7.79 -22.57
CA GLU A 159 25.25 -7.94 -21.95
C GLU A 159 25.15 -8.81 -20.68
N GLN A 160 26.16 -9.65 -20.49
CA GLN A 160 26.29 -10.42 -19.26
C GLN A 160 26.67 -9.49 -18.12
N GLN A 161 25.87 -9.48 -17.07
CA GLN A 161 26.08 -8.64 -15.90
C GLN A 161 25.90 -9.46 -14.63
N VAL A 162 26.71 -9.14 -13.62
CA VAL A 162 26.55 -9.62 -12.25
C VAL A 162 26.41 -8.42 -11.34
N GLU A 163 25.25 -8.30 -10.70
CA GLU A 163 24.93 -7.24 -9.73
C GLU A 163 25.03 -7.81 -8.32
N LEU A 164 25.79 -7.15 -7.44
CA LEU A 164 25.92 -7.53 -6.03
C LEU A 164 25.63 -6.32 -5.14
N GLN A 165 24.98 -6.56 -4.02
CA GLN A 165 24.68 -5.55 -3.02
C GLN A 165 24.82 -6.13 -1.61
N VAL A 166 25.45 -5.40 -0.70
CA VAL A 166 25.53 -5.72 0.72
C VAL A 166 25.42 -4.45 1.54
N GLY A 167 24.64 -4.51 2.60
CA GLY A 167 24.45 -3.35 3.46
C GLY A 167 23.90 -3.68 4.83
N GLY A 168 23.75 -2.64 5.63
CA GLY A 168 23.13 -2.73 6.93
C GLY A 168 22.76 -1.35 7.49
N LYS A 169 21.94 -1.36 8.53
CA LYS A 169 21.45 -0.16 9.21
C LYS A 169 21.40 -0.41 10.73
N THR A 170 21.79 0.58 11.52
CA THR A 170 21.73 0.52 12.99
C THR A 170 21.45 1.89 13.58
N GLY A 171 20.73 1.95 14.69
CA GLY A 171 20.57 3.14 15.51
C GLY A 171 21.50 3.17 16.72
N PHE A 172 22.28 2.09 16.95
CA PHE A 172 23.12 1.89 18.15
C PHE A 172 22.33 1.95 19.47
N GLY A 173 21.01 1.71 19.42
CA GLY A 173 20.13 1.71 20.59
C GLY A 173 20.31 0.50 21.50
N GLY A 174 20.78 -0.63 20.97
CA GLY A 174 21.05 -1.88 21.65
C GLY A 174 21.82 -2.87 20.79
N HIS A 175 22.21 -4.00 21.35
CA HIS A 175 22.96 -5.04 20.62
C HIS A 175 22.15 -5.68 19.48
N ASN A 176 20.83 -5.62 19.55
CA ASN A 176 19.91 -6.14 18.53
C ASN A 176 19.48 -5.07 17.51
N ASP A 177 19.91 -3.81 17.66
CA ASP A 177 19.54 -2.72 16.78
C ASP A 177 20.42 -2.71 15.52
N HIS A 178 20.20 -3.69 14.65
CA HIS A 178 20.86 -3.76 13.35
C HIS A 178 19.98 -4.51 12.34
N ASP A 179 19.88 -3.95 11.15
CA ASP A 179 19.28 -4.59 9.99
C ASP A 179 20.41 -4.91 9.00
N GLU A 180 20.31 -6.03 8.29
CA GLU A 180 21.34 -6.51 7.36
C GLU A 180 20.68 -6.90 6.04
N ASN A 181 21.30 -6.57 4.91
CA ASN A 181 20.81 -6.98 3.59
C ASN A 181 21.94 -7.46 2.68
N VAL A 182 21.61 -8.44 1.87
CA VAL A 182 22.46 -8.92 0.78
C VAL A 182 21.58 -9.25 -0.43
N ALA A 183 22.04 -8.85 -1.61
CA ALA A 183 21.36 -9.18 -2.85
C ALA A 183 22.36 -9.49 -3.96
N ALA A 184 21.97 -10.37 -4.87
CA ALA A 184 22.74 -10.73 -6.05
C ALA A 184 21.81 -10.96 -7.24
N ALA A 185 22.27 -10.57 -8.41
CA ALA A 185 21.59 -10.91 -9.65
C ALA A 185 22.62 -11.25 -10.75
N VAL A 186 22.19 -12.12 -11.66
CA VAL A 186 22.86 -12.38 -12.92
C VAL A 186 21.90 -12.11 -14.05
N SER A 187 22.36 -11.43 -15.07
CA SER A 187 21.56 -11.16 -16.27
C SER A 187 22.43 -11.33 -17.51
N GLY A 188 21.79 -11.56 -18.63
CA GLY A 188 22.48 -11.66 -19.92
C GLY A 188 21.57 -12.21 -21.00
N GLY A 189 22.05 -12.18 -22.24
CA GLY A 189 21.28 -12.66 -23.38
C GLY A 189 21.94 -12.38 -24.71
N ASN A 190 21.09 -12.27 -25.70
CA ASN A 190 21.41 -11.87 -27.07
C ASN A 190 20.20 -11.16 -27.69
N ASP A 191 20.26 -10.82 -28.96
CA ASP A 191 19.18 -10.11 -29.67
C ASP A 191 17.83 -10.84 -29.61
N ASN A 192 17.82 -12.16 -29.52
CA ASN A 192 16.61 -12.96 -29.54
C ASN A 192 16.07 -13.27 -28.13
N ALA A 193 16.95 -13.41 -27.14
CA ALA A 193 16.52 -13.78 -25.80
C ALA A 193 17.42 -13.18 -24.73
N SER A 194 16.83 -12.71 -23.65
CA SER A 194 17.53 -12.24 -22.46
C SER A 194 16.84 -12.72 -21.19
N GLY A 195 17.58 -12.74 -20.09
CA GLY A 195 17.03 -13.13 -18.80
C GLY A 195 17.79 -12.52 -17.64
N ARG A 196 17.12 -12.43 -16.49
CA ARG A 196 17.69 -12.02 -15.21
C ARG A 196 17.18 -12.96 -14.11
N LEU A 197 18.08 -13.42 -13.27
CA LEU A 197 17.76 -14.14 -12.04
C LEU A 197 18.37 -13.40 -10.87
N SER A 198 17.58 -13.16 -9.85
CA SER A 198 18.01 -12.43 -8.65
C SER A 198 17.56 -13.11 -7.36
N VAL A 199 18.32 -12.89 -6.32
CA VAL A 199 18.00 -13.23 -4.94
C VAL A 199 18.36 -12.07 -4.03
N SER A 200 17.45 -11.67 -3.16
CA SER A 200 17.73 -10.74 -2.08
C SER A 200 17.28 -11.32 -0.75
N TYR A 201 18.06 -11.04 0.29
CA TYR A 201 17.77 -11.44 1.65
C TYR A 201 18.01 -10.27 2.58
N GLN A 202 17.05 -10.01 3.44
CA GLN A 202 17.13 -8.98 4.47
C GLN A 202 16.73 -9.55 5.83
N ARG A 203 17.50 -9.19 6.85
CA ARG A 203 17.21 -9.46 8.25
C ARG A 203 16.99 -8.16 8.98
N TYR A 204 15.96 -8.12 9.82
CA TYR A 204 15.64 -6.99 10.67
C TYR A 204 15.90 -7.35 12.13
N GLY A 205 16.57 -6.44 12.83
CA GLY A 205 16.77 -6.52 14.28
C GLY A 205 15.66 -5.84 15.09
N GLY A 206 15.94 -5.51 16.32
CA GLY A 206 15.11 -4.68 17.19
C GLY A 206 15.22 -3.20 16.80
N TRP A 207 14.16 -2.43 17.04
CA TRP A 207 14.12 -1.00 16.75
C TRP A 207 13.97 -0.18 18.03
N TYR A 208 14.57 0.99 18.05
CA TYR A 208 14.59 1.88 19.22
C TYR A 208 14.06 3.25 18.83
N ASP A 209 13.31 3.89 19.74
CA ASP A 209 12.79 5.23 19.57
C ASP A 209 13.87 6.31 19.82
N GLY A 210 13.55 7.58 19.61
CA GLY A 210 14.48 8.71 19.84
C GLY A 210 14.86 8.95 21.31
N LYS A 211 14.37 8.15 22.25
CA LYS A 211 14.79 8.14 23.66
C LYS A 211 15.58 6.90 24.02
N GLY A 212 15.86 6.02 23.07
CA GLY A 212 16.57 4.77 23.27
C GLY A 212 15.71 3.67 23.92
N ASN A 213 14.37 3.78 23.90
CA ASN A 213 13.50 2.68 24.32
C ASN A 213 13.23 1.77 23.13
N GLU A 214 13.22 0.47 23.37
CA GLU A 214 12.84 -0.48 22.34
C GLU A 214 11.37 -0.31 21.95
N VAL A 215 11.10 -0.21 20.65
CA VAL A 215 9.73 -0.12 20.11
C VAL A 215 9.11 -1.52 20.16
N LEU A 216 7.88 -1.61 20.68
CA LEU A 216 7.16 -2.89 20.74
C LEU A 216 6.89 -3.44 19.33
N ILE A 217 6.99 -4.76 19.19
CA ILE A 217 6.56 -5.46 17.97
C ILE A 217 5.08 -5.15 17.74
N ASP A 218 4.74 -4.71 16.52
CA ASP A 218 3.34 -4.48 16.13
C ASP A 218 2.61 -5.82 16.02
N ASN A 219 1.89 -6.17 17.07
CA ASN A 219 1.08 -7.39 17.13
C ASN A 219 -0.28 -7.26 16.43
N THR A 220 -0.66 -6.06 15.97
CA THR A 220 -1.93 -5.85 15.26
C THR A 220 -1.81 -6.21 13.78
N GLN A 221 -0.70 -5.82 13.15
CA GLN A 221 -0.50 -5.92 11.71
C GLN A 221 0.81 -6.62 11.32
N THR A 222 1.51 -7.20 12.26
CA THR A 222 2.79 -7.88 12.08
C THR A 222 3.96 -6.92 11.86
N GLY A 223 4.75 -6.69 12.89
CA GLY A 223 5.96 -5.87 12.85
C GLY A 223 7.01 -6.44 11.89
N LEU A 224 7.92 -5.56 11.45
CA LEU A 224 9.12 -5.97 10.69
C LEU A 224 10.29 -6.30 11.62
N GLN A 225 10.29 -5.84 12.85
CA GLN A 225 11.36 -6.16 13.82
C GLN A 225 11.47 -7.67 14.00
N TYR A 226 12.67 -8.16 14.18
CA TYR A 226 12.97 -9.57 14.38
C TYR A 226 12.37 -10.45 13.30
N SER A 227 12.63 -10.11 12.05
CA SER A 227 12.09 -10.83 10.89
C SER A 227 13.08 -10.93 9.75
N ASN A 228 12.76 -11.80 8.81
CA ASN A 228 13.55 -12.03 7.60
C ASN A 228 12.69 -11.82 6.37
N ARG A 229 13.27 -11.31 5.30
CA ARG A 229 12.66 -11.19 3.98
C ARG A 229 13.55 -11.88 2.95
N LEU A 230 12.95 -12.73 2.14
CA LEU A 230 13.57 -13.37 0.97
C LEU A 230 12.75 -13.03 -0.26
N ASP A 231 13.40 -12.55 -1.31
CA ASP A 231 12.80 -12.31 -2.62
C ASP A 231 13.66 -12.99 -3.69
N VAL A 232 13.10 -13.96 -4.40
CA VAL A 232 13.73 -14.64 -5.52
C VAL A 232 12.92 -14.34 -6.77
N MET A 233 13.54 -13.71 -7.76
CA MET A 233 12.85 -13.29 -8.97
C MET A 233 13.58 -13.72 -10.21
N GLY A 234 12.82 -14.21 -11.18
CA GLY A 234 13.29 -14.53 -12.52
C GLY A 234 12.49 -13.76 -13.57
N THR A 235 13.18 -13.12 -14.51
CA THR A 235 12.56 -12.51 -15.69
C THR A 235 13.22 -13.02 -16.95
N GLY A 236 12.42 -13.27 -18.00
CA GLY A 236 12.90 -13.71 -19.30
C GLY A 236 12.17 -12.99 -20.42
N THR A 237 12.88 -12.61 -21.45
CA THR A 237 12.35 -11.98 -22.66
C THR A 237 12.78 -12.78 -23.86
N LEU A 238 11.85 -13.10 -24.74
CA LEU A 238 12.08 -13.76 -26.02
C LEU A 238 11.52 -12.90 -27.14
N ASN A 239 12.37 -12.38 -28.01
CA ASN A 239 11.99 -11.69 -29.24
C ASN A 239 11.81 -12.77 -30.31
N ILE A 240 10.56 -13.04 -30.68
CA ILE A 240 10.22 -14.06 -31.70
C ILE A 240 10.60 -13.54 -33.09
N ASP A 241 10.30 -12.26 -33.32
CA ASP A 241 10.69 -11.47 -34.49
C ASP A 241 10.70 -9.97 -34.12
N ASP A 242 10.85 -9.09 -35.11
CA ASP A 242 10.91 -7.62 -34.92
C ASP A 242 9.62 -7.01 -34.34
N HIS A 243 8.52 -7.74 -34.38
CA HIS A 243 7.20 -7.29 -33.92
C HIS A 243 6.67 -8.06 -32.71
N GLN A 244 7.19 -9.26 -32.47
CA GLN A 244 6.63 -10.17 -31.49
C GLN A 244 7.60 -10.45 -30.34
N GLN A 245 7.11 -10.28 -29.13
CA GLN A 245 7.88 -10.51 -27.91
C GLN A 245 7.06 -11.31 -26.89
N LEU A 246 7.72 -12.21 -26.19
CA LEU A 246 7.19 -12.93 -25.05
C LEU A 246 8.03 -12.58 -23.82
N GLN A 247 7.38 -12.16 -22.73
CA GLN A 247 8.00 -11.86 -21.44
C GLN A 247 7.45 -12.76 -20.34
N LEU A 248 8.33 -13.32 -19.53
CA LEU A 248 8.02 -14.08 -18.33
C LEU A 248 8.56 -13.34 -17.10
N THR A 249 7.72 -13.17 -16.09
CA THR A 249 8.13 -12.77 -14.74
C THR A 249 7.67 -13.83 -13.76
N THR A 250 8.58 -14.32 -12.91
CA THR A 250 8.26 -15.23 -11.81
C THR A 250 8.90 -14.74 -10.52
N GLN A 251 8.20 -14.89 -9.41
CA GLN A 251 8.68 -14.45 -8.10
C GLN A 251 8.26 -15.42 -7.01
N TYR A 252 9.18 -15.68 -6.08
CA TYR A 252 8.90 -16.21 -4.76
C TYR A 252 9.28 -15.15 -3.72
N TYR A 253 8.30 -14.69 -2.96
CA TYR A 253 8.47 -13.67 -1.93
C TYR A 253 8.06 -14.21 -0.58
N LYS A 254 8.92 -14.05 0.43
CA LYS A 254 8.62 -14.44 1.80
C LYS A 254 9.18 -13.42 2.79
N SER A 255 8.30 -12.84 3.60
CA SER A 255 8.63 -11.91 4.68
C SER A 255 7.96 -12.40 5.97
N GLN A 256 8.73 -12.88 6.94
CA GLN A 256 8.18 -13.50 8.15
C GLN A 256 9.00 -13.15 9.40
N SER A 257 8.37 -13.26 10.59
CA SER A 257 9.07 -13.23 11.88
C SER A 257 10.16 -14.31 11.93
N ASP A 258 11.24 -14.07 12.66
CA ASP A 258 12.32 -15.04 12.86
C ASP A 258 11.88 -16.30 13.64
N GLY A 259 10.72 -16.22 14.30
CA GLY A 259 10.15 -17.33 15.08
C GLY A 259 10.75 -17.46 16.49
N ASP A 260 11.74 -16.64 16.84
CA ASP A 260 12.41 -16.66 18.13
C ASP A 260 12.02 -15.46 19.02
N HIS A 261 11.64 -14.34 18.45
CA HIS A 261 11.22 -13.15 19.19
C HIS A 261 9.70 -12.96 19.17
N GLY A 262 9.19 -12.52 20.33
CA GLY A 262 7.77 -12.24 20.54
C GLY A 262 7.54 -11.12 21.54
N LEU A 263 6.27 -10.76 21.71
CA LEU A 263 5.85 -9.76 22.68
C LEU A 263 5.51 -10.46 24.01
N PHE A 264 6.33 -10.24 25.05
CA PHE A 264 6.02 -10.71 26.40
C PHE A 264 4.95 -9.80 27.00
N LEU A 265 3.80 -10.39 27.32
CA LEU A 265 2.60 -9.69 27.79
C LEU A 265 2.46 -9.73 29.33
N GLY A 266 3.51 -10.18 30.04
CA GLY A 266 3.48 -10.38 31.48
C GLY A 266 2.81 -11.71 31.87
N GLU A 267 3.17 -12.24 33.03
CA GLU A 267 2.48 -13.41 33.59
C GLU A 267 0.97 -13.13 33.70
N ASN A 268 0.17 -14.13 33.36
CA ASN A 268 -1.29 -14.02 33.29
C ASN A 268 -1.78 -12.86 32.40
N PHE A 269 -0.99 -12.45 31.41
CA PHE A 269 -1.29 -11.35 30.51
C PHE A 269 -1.50 -10.00 31.23
N ALA A 270 -0.75 -9.72 32.27
CA ALA A 270 -0.90 -8.52 33.07
C ALA A 270 -0.75 -7.22 32.26
N ALA A 271 0.06 -7.21 31.20
CA ALA A 271 0.19 -6.06 30.29
C ALA A 271 -1.05 -5.83 29.43
N VAL A 272 -1.79 -6.89 29.07
CA VAL A 272 -3.02 -6.77 28.31
C VAL A 272 -4.11 -6.03 29.11
N THR A 273 -4.13 -6.26 30.41
CA THR A 273 -5.07 -5.58 31.34
C THR A 273 -4.54 -4.26 31.89
N GLY A 274 -3.34 -3.83 31.49
CA GLY A 274 -2.72 -2.59 31.95
C GLY A 274 -2.04 -2.66 33.34
N ASN A 275 -1.86 -3.86 33.89
CA ASN A 275 -1.25 -4.08 35.20
C ASN A 275 0.28 -4.32 35.16
N ALA A 276 0.85 -4.40 33.98
CA ALA A 276 2.29 -4.51 33.73
C ALA A 276 2.66 -3.84 32.40
N LYS A 277 3.95 -3.69 32.11
CA LYS A 277 4.43 -3.26 30.80
C LYS A 277 4.80 -4.49 29.95
N ALA A 278 4.43 -4.45 28.67
CA ALA A 278 4.91 -5.42 27.69
C ALA A 278 6.33 -5.04 27.22
N TYR A 279 7.09 -6.02 26.75
CA TYR A 279 8.39 -5.82 26.11
C TYR A 279 8.67 -6.94 25.09
N ASN A 280 9.54 -6.67 24.11
CA ASN A 280 9.99 -7.70 23.18
C ASN A 280 10.94 -8.68 23.89
N SER A 281 10.79 -9.95 23.62
CA SER A 281 11.58 -11.01 24.27
C SER A 281 11.94 -12.11 23.26
N GLY A 282 13.14 -12.68 23.41
CA GLY A 282 13.54 -13.91 22.73
C GLY A 282 12.93 -15.16 23.38
N ASN A 283 13.21 -16.32 22.80
CA ASN A 283 12.70 -17.65 23.20
C ASN A 283 11.18 -17.81 22.99
N LEU A 284 10.62 -17.20 21.94
CA LEU A 284 9.27 -17.50 21.50
C LEU A 284 9.23 -18.94 20.99
N ASN A 285 8.25 -19.71 21.49
CA ASN A 285 7.88 -21.02 20.96
C ASN A 285 6.45 -20.96 20.47
N SER A 286 6.25 -20.89 19.15
CA SER A 286 4.94 -20.72 18.54
C SER A 286 4.72 -21.66 17.37
N ASP A 287 3.58 -22.37 17.38
CA ASP A 287 3.14 -23.23 16.28
C ASP A 287 2.68 -22.44 15.04
N ARG A 288 2.67 -21.12 15.10
CA ARG A 288 2.32 -20.25 13.96
C ARG A 288 3.20 -19.00 13.91
N ILE A 289 3.94 -18.85 12.82
CA ILE A 289 4.83 -17.73 12.59
C ILE A 289 4.16 -16.70 11.71
N PRO A 290 4.08 -15.42 12.13
CA PRO A 290 3.50 -14.34 11.33
C PRO A 290 4.34 -14.02 10.10
N GLY A 291 3.70 -13.72 8.98
CA GLY A 291 4.42 -13.36 7.76
C GLY A 291 3.53 -13.22 6.54
N THR A 292 4.16 -12.89 5.44
CA THR A 292 3.63 -12.86 4.08
C THR A 292 4.42 -13.86 3.24
N GLU A 293 3.73 -14.73 2.50
CA GLU A 293 4.36 -15.63 1.52
C GLU A 293 3.57 -15.55 0.22
N ARG A 294 4.26 -15.37 -0.91
CA ARG A 294 3.62 -15.16 -2.22
C ARG A 294 4.44 -15.80 -3.33
N HIS A 295 3.73 -16.43 -4.27
CA HIS A 295 4.25 -16.79 -5.58
C HIS A 295 3.52 -15.99 -6.65
N LEU A 296 4.25 -15.54 -7.66
CA LEU A 296 3.72 -14.83 -8.82
C LEU A 296 4.34 -15.42 -10.08
N ILE A 297 3.49 -15.69 -11.06
CA ILE A 297 3.90 -16.03 -12.43
C ILE A 297 3.08 -15.16 -13.37
N ASN A 298 3.76 -14.47 -14.27
CA ASN A 298 3.17 -13.58 -15.25
C ASN A 298 3.81 -13.82 -16.61
N LEU A 299 3.01 -14.13 -17.61
CA LEU A 299 3.42 -14.31 -19.00
C LEU A 299 2.70 -13.27 -19.85
N GLN A 300 3.46 -12.45 -20.55
CA GLN A 300 2.96 -11.41 -21.45
C GLN A 300 3.47 -11.67 -22.86
N TYR A 301 2.56 -11.64 -23.82
CA TYR A 301 2.84 -11.60 -25.24
C TYR A 301 2.49 -10.22 -25.80
N SER A 302 3.36 -9.62 -26.57
CA SER A 302 3.13 -8.37 -27.28
C SER A 302 3.43 -8.54 -28.78
N ASN A 303 2.63 -7.86 -29.60
CA ASN A 303 2.81 -7.81 -31.03
C ASN A 303 2.48 -6.38 -31.53
N THR A 304 3.46 -5.70 -32.10
CA THR A 304 3.36 -4.30 -32.55
C THR A 304 2.73 -4.15 -33.94
N ASP A 305 2.42 -5.25 -34.62
CA ASP A 305 1.74 -5.24 -35.95
C ASP A 305 0.70 -6.38 -36.09
N PHE A 306 -0.13 -6.55 -35.06
CA PHE A 306 -1.24 -7.50 -35.13
C PHE A 306 -2.42 -6.90 -35.91
N LEU A 307 -2.51 -7.23 -37.19
CA LEU A 307 -3.53 -6.69 -38.10
C LEU A 307 -3.51 -5.14 -38.16
N GLY A 308 -2.32 -4.55 -38.13
CA GLY A 308 -2.13 -3.11 -38.11
C GLY A 308 -2.42 -2.45 -36.78
N GLN A 309 -2.38 -3.18 -35.68
CA GLN A 309 -2.62 -2.71 -34.32
C GLN A 309 -1.58 -3.28 -33.35
N ASP A 310 -1.36 -2.61 -32.21
CA ASP A 310 -0.57 -3.19 -31.13
C ASP A 310 -1.46 -4.10 -30.29
N LEU A 311 -1.02 -5.32 -30.06
CA LEU A 311 -1.66 -6.32 -29.20
C LEU A 311 -0.79 -6.60 -27.98
N VAL A 312 -1.41 -6.58 -26.81
CA VAL A 312 -0.82 -7.10 -25.56
C VAL A 312 -1.77 -8.13 -24.95
N ALA A 313 -1.31 -9.36 -24.80
CA ALA A 313 -2.00 -10.43 -24.10
C ALA A 313 -1.21 -10.85 -22.87
N GLN A 314 -1.86 -10.94 -21.72
CA GLN A 314 -1.24 -11.27 -20.46
C GLN A 314 -2.03 -12.37 -19.75
N VAL A 315 -1.34 -13.38 -19.21
CA VAL A 315 -1.92 -14.40 -18.32
C VAL A 315 -1.06 -14.52 -17.07
N TYR A 316 -1.70 -14.67 -15.93
CA TYR A 316 -1.00 -14.65 -14.65
C TYR A 316 -1.65 -15.55 -13.59
N TYR A 317 -0.82 -15.98 -12.66
CA TYR A 317 -1.21 -16.68 -11.44
C TYR A 317 -0.47 -16.09 -10.25
N ARG A 318 -1.18 -15.94 -9.14
CA ARG A 318 -0.61 -15.53 -7.85
C ARG A 318 -1.29 -16.31 -6.73
N ASP A 319 -0.52 -16.93 -5.87
CA ASP A 319 -0.99 -17.37 -4.56
C ASP A 319 -0.36 -16.52 -3.45
N GLU A 320 -1.09 -16.37 -2.36
CA GLU A 320 -0.65 -15.55 -1.23
C GLU A 320 -1.16 -16.14 0.08
N THR A 321 -0.27 -16.25 1.05
CA THR A 321 -0.60 -16.58 2.43
C THR A 321 -0.18 -15.43 3.34
N LEU A 322 -1.15 -14.85 4.06
CA LEU A 322 -0.93 -13.84 5.09
C LEU A 322 -1.19 -14.46 6.45
N THR A 323 -0.17 -14.52 7.31
CA THR A 323 -0.28 -14.97 8.69
C THR A 323 -0.10 -13.79 9.62
N PHE A 324 -1.05 -13.60 10.54
CA PHE A 324 -1.07 -12.48 11.47
C PHE A 324 -0.45 -12.84 12.81
N TYR A 325 -0.01 -11.84 13.55
CA TYR A 325 0.55 -12.03 14.89
C TYR A 325 -0.53 -12.55 15.85
N PRO A 326 -0.15 -13.38 16.85
CA PRO A 326 -1.06 -13.83 17.88
C PRO A 326 -1.67 -12.65 18.65
N PHE A 327 -2.98 -12.69 18.82
CA PHE A 327 -3.75 -11.58 19.35
C PHE A 327 -4.61 -12.02 20.53
N PRO A 328 -4.53 -11.39 21.72
CA PRO A 328 -5.36 -11.71 22.86
C PRO A 328 -6.78 -11.14 22.66
N THR A 329 -7.77 -11.84 23.16
CA THR A 329 -9.16 -11.36 23.22
C THR A 329 -9.56 -11.15 24.68
N LEU A 330 -10.01 -9.93 25.01
CA LEU A 330 -10.51 -9.61 26.33
C LEU A 330 -11.98 -9.99 26.47
N ALA A 331 -12.33 -10.46 27.66
CA ALA A 331 -13.71 -10.64 28.14
C ALA A 331 -13.88 -9.95 29.50
N GLY A 332 -15.12 -9.90 29.97
CA GLY A 332 -15.47 -9.20 31.20
C GLY A 332 -15.87 -7.75 30.98
N LYS A 333 -15.94 -6.98 32.07
CA LYS A 333 -16.26 -5.54 32.07
C LYS A 333 -15.29 -4.84 33.00
N ALA A 334 -15.03 -3.57 32.72
CA ALA A 334 -14.18 -2.74 33.56
C ALA A 334 -14.67 -2.74 35.02
N PRO A 335 -13.77 -2.85 36.03
CA PRO A 335 -12.30 -3.04 35.89
C PRO A 335 -11.87 -4.48 35.77
N ASN A 336 -12.76 -5.48 35.73
CA ASN A 336 -12.46 -6.92 35.80
C ASN A 336 -12.32 -7.55 34.40
N TYR A 337 -11.42 -7.03 33.58
CA TYR A 337 -11.05 -7.65 32.30
C TYR A 337 -10.14 -8.84 32.51
N TYR A 338 -10.31 -9.87 31.67
CA TYR A 338 -9.41 -11.02 31.58
C TYR A 338 -9.27 -11.48 30.14
N VAL A 339 -8.16 -12.13 29.80
CA VAL A 339 -7.94 -12.70 28.48
C VAL A 339 -8.70 -14.02 28.39
N SER A 340 -9.66 -14.09 27.48
CA SER A 340 -10.50 -15.29 27.26
C SER A 340 -9.91 -16.25 26.23
N SER A 341 -9.09 -15.76 25.31
CA SER A 341 -8.41 -16.55 24.29
C SER A 341 -7.23 -15.79 23.71
N ILE A 342 -6.30 -16.52 23.11
CA ILE A 342 -5.25 -15.97 22.28
C ILE A 342 -5.18 -16.80 20.99
N GLY A 343 -5.10 -16.13 19.85
CA GLY A 343 -5.12 -16.82 18.56
C GLY A 343 -4.54 -15.96 17.43
N ALA A 344 -4.16 -16.63 16.36
CA ALA A 344 -3.60 -16.03 15.15
C ALA A 344 -4.40 -16.41 13.93
N SER A 345 -4.77 -15.42 13.12
CA SER A 345 -5.45 -15.67 11.84
C SER A 345 -4.44 -15.91 10.71
N GLN A 346 -4.89 -16.70 9.73
CA GLN A 346 -4.20 -16.87 8.45
C GLN A 346 -5.22 -16.72 7.32
N GLN A 347 -4.84 -16.02 6.29
CA GLN A 347 -5.64 -15.80 5.08
C GLN A 347 -4.87 -16.35 3.88
N LYS A 348 -5.56 -17.05 3.00
CA LYS A 348 -5.02 -17.57 1.75
C LYS A 348 -5.84 -17.03 0.58
N THR A 349 -5.14 -16.60 -0.46
CA THR A 349 -5.74 -16.09 -1.69
C THR A 349 -5.05 -16.75 -2.86
N ASP A 350 -5.83 -17.40 -3.74
CA ASP A 350 -5.39 -17.86 -5.05
C ASP A 350 -6.04 -16.95 -6.10
N PHE A 351 -5.24 -16.40 -7.01
CA PHE A 351 -5.68 -15.41 -7.98
C PHE A 351 -5.07 -15.72 -9.35
N TYR A 352 -5.90 -15.82 -10.35
CA TYR A 352 -5.45 -15.98 -11.73
C TYR A 352 -6.32 -15.19 -12.69
N GLY A 353 -5.77 -14.86 -13.83
CA GLY A 353 -6.51 -14.11 -14.83
C GLY A 353 -5.77 -13.94 -16.13
N GLY A 354 -6.46 -13.25 -17.03
CA GLY A 354 -5.93 -12.86 -18.32
C GLY A 354 -6.46 -11.50 -18.74
N LYS A 355 -5.63 -10.79 -19.48
CA LYS A 355 -5.94 -9.48 -20.08
C LYS A 355 -5.58 -9.50 -21.55
N LEU A 356 -6.43 -8.90 -22.35
CA LEU A 356 -6.19 -8.64 -23.76
C LEU A 356 -6.40 -7.16 -24.02
N THR A 357 -5.41 -6.48 -24.57
CA THR A 357 -5.47 -5.06 -24.90
C THR A 357 -5.03 -4.87 -26.35
N LEU A 358 -5.78 -4.08 -27.09
CA LEU A 358 -5.49 -3.67 -28.45
C LEU A 358 -5.39 -2.14 -28.50
N ASN A 359 -4.34 -1.64 -29.13
CA ASN A 359 -4.14 -0.22 -29.42
C ASN A 359 -4.19 -0.03 -30.95
N SER A 360 -5.03 0.88 -31.40
CA SER A 360 -5.26 1.16 -32.83
C SER A 360 -5.20 2.65 -33.08
N LYS A 361 -4.62 3.02 -34.22
CA LYS A 361 -4.62 4.40 -34.76
C LYS A 361 -5.31 4.38 -36.13
N PRO A 362 -6.66 4.34 -36.18
CA PRO A 362 -7.39 4.29 -37.45
C PRO A 362 -7.18 5.53 -38.30
N VAL A 363 -6.87 6.68 -37.69
CA VAL A 363 -6.39 7.91 -38.31
C VAL A 363 -5.38 8.56 -37.36
N ASP A 364 -4.47 9.40 -37.86
CA ASP A 364 -3.37 10.00 -37.08
C ASP A 364 -3.87 10.73 -35.80
N ALA A 365 -5.02 11.39 -35.90
CA ALA A 365 -5.62 12.15 -34.78
C ALA A 365 -6.37 11.26 -33.76
N LEU A 366 -6.61 9.98 -34.01
CA LEU A 366 -7.44 9.12 -33.14
C LEU A 366 -6.68 7.88 -32.70
N THR A 367 -6.49 7.76 -31.39
CA THR A 367 -5.99 6.53 -30.76
C THR A 367 -7.13 5.85 -30.02
N LEU A 368 -7.31 4.56 -30.27
CA LEU A 368 -8.27 3.70 -29.58
C LEU A 368 -7.50 2.63 -28.79
N THR A 369 -7.84 2.48 -27.50
CA THR A 369 -7.36 1.41 -26.63
C THR A 369 -8.58 0.64 -26.14
N TYR A 370 -8.66 -0.66 -26.41
CA TYR A 370 -9.79 -1.48 -26.01
C TYR A 370 -9.38 -2.90 -25.68
N GLY A 371 -10.23 -3.60 -24.94
CA GLY A 371 -9.87 -4.95 -24.53
C GLY A 371 -10.83 -5.58 -23.55
N ILE A 372 -10.41 -6.72 -23.05
CA ILE A 372 -11.12 -7.53 -22.07
C ILE A 372 -10.19 -7.98 -20.96
N ASP A 373 -10.73 -8.06 -19.75
CA ASP A 373 -10.07 -8.63 -18.57
C ASP A 373 -10.97 -9.72 -17.99
N ALA A 374 -10.38 -10.87 -17.66
CA ALA A 374 -11.05 -11.95 -16.93
C ALA A 374 -10.18 -12.36 -15.74
N GLU A 375 -10.76 -12.36 -14.53
CA GLU A 375 -10.03 -12.66 -13.29
C GLU A 375 -10.86 -13.59 -12.41
N HIS A 376 -10.19 -14.46 -11.69
CA HIS A 376 -10.79 -15.32 -10.68
C HIS A 376 -9.94 -15.33 -9.42
N GLU A 377 -10.60 -15.15 -8.28
CA GLU A 377 -10.02 -15.18 -6.95
C GLU A 377 -10.73 -16.20 -6.08
N SER A 378 -9.96 -17.01 -5.35
CA SER A 378 -10.43 -17.90 -4.31
C SER A 378 -9.82 -17.46 -2.98
N PHE A 379 -10.67 -17.30 -1.97
CA PHE A 379 -10.25 -16.82 -0.65
C PHE A 379 -10.73 -17.77 0.44
N ASN A 380 -9.84 -18.07 1.39
CA ASN A 380 -10.19 -18.72 2.64
C ASN A 380 -9.38 -18.16 3.82
N ALA A 381 -9.91 -18.33 5.03
CA ALA A 381 -9.25 -17.87 6.23
C ALA A 381 -9.55 -18.78 7.43
N ASN A 382 -8.52 -19.05 8.22
CA ASN A 382 -8.65 -19.79 9.48
C ASN A 382 -8.13 -18.96 10.66
N GLN A 383 -8.55 -19.36 11.86
CA GLN A 383 -8.06 -18.86 13.13
C GLN A 383 -7.53 -20.03 13.93
N GLN A 384 -6.24 -20.02 14.27
CA GLN A 384 -5.64 -20.95 15.21
C GLN A 384 -5.70 -20.36 16.61
N PHE A 385 -6.22 -21.12 17.56
CA PHE A 385 -6.22 -20.78 18.97
C PHE A 385 -5.14 -21.57 19.70
N PHE A 386 -4.48 -20.93 20.64
CA PHE A 386 -3.41 -21.50 21.42
C PHE A 386 -3.90 -21.96 22.79
N ASN A 387 -3.16 -22.88 23.42
CA ASN A 387 -3.42 -23.30 24.78
C ASN A 387 -3.31 -22.12 25.74
N LEU A 388 -4.46 -21.65 26.24
CA LEU A 388 -4.54 -20.44 27.02
C LEU A 388 -3.72 -20.51 28.32
N ALA A 389 -3.74 -21.67 29.00
CA ALA A 389 -3.01 -21.82 30.27
C ALA A 389 -1.50 -21.74 30.06
N LYS A 390 -0.94 -22.39 29.02
CA LYS A 390 0.48 -22.28 28.68
C LYS A 390 0.86 -20.89 28.25
N ALA A 391 0.01 -20.24 27.43
CA ALA A 391 0.23 -18.89 27.00
C ALA A 391 0.18 -17.88 28.17
N GLN A 392 -0.74 -18.03 29.12
CA GLN A 392 -0.81 -17.22 30.34
C GLN A 392 0.43 -17.40 31.23
N GLN A 393 0.83 -18.65 31.45
CA GLN A 393 2.00 -18.96 32.29
C GLN A 393 3.30 -18.39 31.70
N SER A 394 3.44 -18.42 30.39
CA SER A 394 4.63 -17.91 29.67
C SER A 394 4.53 -16.44 29.30
N GLY A 395 3.45 -15.73 29.64
CA GLY A 395 3.22 -14.33 29.23
C GLY A 395 3.10 -14.16 27.72
N GLY A 396 2.63 -15.18 26.98
CA GLY A 396 2.50 -15.16 25.53
C GLY A 396 3.71 -15.69 24.75
N MET A 397 4.72 -16.23 25.43
CA MET A 397 5.95 -16.76 24.79
C MET A 397 5.88 -18.24 24.42
N THR A 398 4.85 -18.97 24.89
CA THR A 398 4.59 -20.37 24.51
C THR A 398 3.18 -20.48 23.93
N LEU A 399 3.11 -20.66 22.62
CA LEU A 399 1.89 -20.60 21.82
C LEU A 399 1.68 -21.92 21.08
N GLU A 400 1.35 -22.97 21.86
CA GLU A 400 1.04 -24.29 21.33
C GLU A 400 -0.41 -24.34 20.83
N ASN A 401 -0.63 -24.94 19.67
CA ASN A 401 -1.96 -25.10 19.08
C ASN A 401 -2.90 -25.90 20.00
N ALA A 402 -4.09 -25.36 20.23
CA ALA A 402 -5.15 -26.07 20.94
C ALA A 402 -6.26 -26.53 19.97
N TYR A 403 -6.74 -25.65 19.13
CA TYR A 403 -7.76 -25.94 18.11
C TYR A 403 -7.73 -24.85 17.03
N SER A 404 -8.44 -25.11 15.92
CA SER A 404 -8.60 -24.14 14.83
C SER A 404 -10.06 -24.03 14.41
N THR A 405 -10.44 -22.85 13.93
CA THR A 405 -11.78 -22.55 13.38
C THR A 405 -11.65 -21.86 12.03
N GLY A 406 -12.74 -21.82 11.25
CA GLY A 406 -12.86 -20.88 10.15
C GLY A 406 -12.92 -19.44 10.69
N ARG A 407 -12.25 -18.50 10.05
CA ARG A 407 -12.28 -17.09 10.45
C ARG A 407 -13.40 -16.32 9.75
N TYR A 408 -13.59 -16.60 8.47
CA TYR A 408 -14.59 -16.05 7.57
C TYR A 408 -15.12 -17.16 6.68
N PRO A 409 -16.32 -17.03 6.08
CA PRO A 409 -16.73 -17.95 5.03
C PRO A 409 -15.72 -17.95 3.89
N SER A 410 -15.43 -19.11 3.32
CA SER A 410 -14.69 -19.19 2.07
C SER A 410 -15.55 -18.64 0.93
N TYR A 411 -14.90 -17.99 -0.02
CA TYR A 411 -15.63 -17.47 -1.17
C TYR A 411 -14.74 -17.39 -2.42
N THR A 412 -15.39 -17.31 -3.57
CA THR A 412 -14.73 -16.98 -4.83
C THR A 412 -15.31 -15.71 -5.41
N THR A 413 -14.47 -14.93 -6.08
CA THR A 413 -14.85 -13.72 -6.82
C THR A 413 -14.39 -13.88 -8.27
N SER A 414 -15.31 -13.80 -9.22
CA SER A 414 -15.01 -13.81 -10.65
C SER A 414 -15.36 -12.46 -11.27
N ASN A 415 -14.43 -11.89 -12.01
CA ASN A 415 -14.60 -10.63 -12.72
C ASN A 415 -14.47 -10.86 -14.22
N LEU A 416 -15.39 -10.29 -14.99
CA LEU A 416 -15.29 -10.15 -16.43
C LEU A 416 -15.53 -8.70 -16.79
N ALA A 417 -14.62 -8.10 -17.55
CA ALA A 417 -14.76 -6.72 -17.95
C ALA A 417 -14.35 -6.49 -19.40
N SER A 418 -15.00 -5.51 -20.02
CA SER A 418 -14.60 -4.94 -21.31
C SER A 418 -14.42 -3.44 -21.16
N PHE A 419 -13.51 -2.87 -21.92
CA PHE A 419 -13.27 -1.44 -21.91
C PHE A 419 -12.95 -0.90 -23.30
N LEU A 420 -13.23 0.38 -23.48
CA LEU A 420 -12.86 1.17 -24.63
C LEU A 420 -12.43 2.56 -24.16
N GLN A 421 -11.27 3.00 -24.58
CA GLN A 421 -10.72 4.33 -24.38
C GLN A 421 -10.41 4.94 -25.74
N ALA A 422 -10.83 6.17 -25.97
CA ALA A 422 -10.51 6.96 -27.14
C ALA A 422 -9.73 8.21 -26.74
N SER A 423 -8.77 8.60 -27.56
CA SER A 423 -8.04 9.87 -27.45
C SER A 423 -8.03 10.52 -28.83
N TYR A 424 -8.54 11.73 -28.93
CA TYR A 424 -8.69 12.45 -30.19
C TYR A 424 -8.02 13.84 -30.14
N ASP A 425 -7.04 14.03 -31.01
CA ASP A 425 -6.36 15.32 -31.17
C ASP A 425 -7.23 16.23 -32.01
N ILE A 426 -7.96 17.14 -31.35
CA ILE A 426 -8.83 18.12 -32.00
C ILE A 426 -8.01 19.06 -32.89
N ASN A 427 -6.84 19.43 -32.37
CA ASN A 427 -5.85 20.24 -33.02
C ASN A 427 -4.51 20.10 -32.25
N PRO A 428 -3.39 20.72 -32.66
CA PRO A 428 -2.11 20.58 -31.96
C PRO A 428 -2.10 21.06 -30.49
N ILE A 429 -3.14 21.81 -30.06
CA ILE A 429 -3.23 22.35 -28.68
C ILE A 429 -4.12 21.45 -27.82
N PHE A 430 -5.22 20.93 -28.36
CA PHE A 430 -6.25 20.26 -27.57
C PHE A 430 -6.39 18.79 -27.93
N THR A 431 -6.28 17.92 -26.93
CA THR A 431 -6.59 16.49 -27.01
C THR A 431 -7.76 16.19 -26.10
N LEU A 432 -8.82 15.60 -26.66
CA LEU A 432 -9.98 15.09 -25.92
C LEU A 432 -9.84 13.59 -25.72
N SER A 433 -10.01 13.14 -24.50
CA SER A 433 -10.04 11.70 -24.18
C SER A 433 -11.33 11.30 -23.48
N GLY A 434 -11.74 10.05 -23.66
CA GLY A 434 -12.90 9.52 -22.97
C GLY A 434 -12.98 8.01 -23.10
N GLY A 435 -13.60 7.37 -22.13
CA GLY A 435 -13.68 5.93 -22.12
C GLY A 435 -14.79 5.37 -21.24
N VAL A 436 -15.04 4.10 -21.44
CA VAL A 436 -16.01 3.32 -20.68
C VAL A 436 -15.41 1.96 -20.35
N ARG A 437 -15.67 1.49 -19.13
CA ARG A 437 -15.46 0.11 -18.70
C ARG A 437 -16.76 -0.45 -18.15
N TYR A 438 -17.12 -1.62 -18.61
CA TYR A 438 -18.20 -2.40 -18.04
C TYR A 438 -17.60 -3.63 -17.35
N GLN A 439 -17.91 -3.81 -16.07
CA GLN A 439 -17.42 -4.94 -15.29
C GLN A 439 -18.57 -5.68 -14.62
N TYR A 440 -18.64 -6.97 -14.85
CA TYR A 440 -19.48 -7.94 -14.14
C TYR A 440 -18.65 -8.63 -13.07
N THR A 441 -19.17 -8.70 -11.85
CA THR A 441 -18.56 -9.40 -10.72
C THR A 441 -19.55 -10.39 -10.13
N GLU A 442 -19.16 -11.66 -10.04
CA GLU A 442 -19.90 -12.72 -9.32
C GLU A 442 -19.09 -13.13 -8.08
N ASN A 443 -19.79 -13.20 -6.94
CA ASN A 443 -19.26 -13.80 -5.70
C ASN A 443 -20.05 -15.07 -5.40
N LYS A 444 -19.35 -16.18 -5.11
CA LYS A 444 -19.90 -17.39 -4.55
C LYS A 444 -19.35 -17.56 -3.15
N ILE A 445 -20.23 -17.61 -2.17
CA ILE A 445 -19.92 -17.72 -0.75
C ILE A 445 -20.34 -19.11 -0.26
N ASP A 446 -19.47 -19.79 0.49
CA ASP A 446 -19.77 -21.09 1.06
C ASP A 446 -20.56 -20.95 2.38
N ASP A 447 -21.28 -22.02 2.76
CA ASP A 447 -21.92 -22.11 4.07
C ASP A 447 -20.90 -21.93 5.19
N PHE A 448 -21.28 -21.23 6.26
CA PHE A 448 -20.35 -20.91 7.33
C PHE A 448 -21.00 -20.97 8.71
N VAL A 449 -20.49 -21.82 9.59
CA VAL A 449 -20.85 -21.78 11.01
C VAL A 449 -20.21 -20.53 11.63
N GLY A 450 -21.01 -19.73 12.34
CA GLY A 450 -20.52 -18.48 12.95
C GLY A 450 -19.24 -18.67 13.76
N TYR A 451 -18.31 -17.75 13.65
CA TYR A 451 -16.98 -17.83 14.28
C TYR A 451 -17.03 -18.16 15.80
N ASN A 452 -17.88 -17.48 16.56
CA ASN A 452 -18.04 -17.72 18.00
C ASN A 452 -18.66 -19.08 18.30
N GLN A 453 -19.54 -19.59 17.44
CA GLN A 453 -20.18 -20.90 17.56
C GLN A 453 -19.15 -22.02 17.32
N GLN A 454 -18.29 -21.87 16.31
CA GLN A 454 -17.18 -22.80 16.09
C GLN A 454 -16.25 -22.89 17.31
N GLN A 455 -15.94 -21.73 17.92
CA GLN A 455 -15.11 -21.68 19.13
C GLN A 455 -15.79 -22.38 20.31
N ALA A 456 -17.10 -22.15 20.51
CA ALA A 456 -17.87 -22.82 21.56
C ALA A 456 -17.92 -24.36 21.38
N ILE A 457 -18.04 -24.81 20.14
CA ILE A 457 -17.99 -26.24 19.82
C ILE A 457 -16.59 -26.83 20.10
N ALA A 458 -15.54 -26.14 19.63
CA ALA A 458 -14.15 -26.58 19.81
C ALA A 458 -13.74 -26.65 21.30
N THR A 459 -14.32 -25.83 22.15
CA THR A 459 -14.06 -25.78 23.60
C THR A 459 -15.05 -26.64 24.42
N GLY A 460 -16.00 -27.31 23.78
CA GLY A 460 -17.00 -28.16 24.44
C GLY A 460 -18.13 -27.38 25.13
N ALA A 461 -18.23 -26.06 24.94
CA ALA A 461 -19.31 -25.24 25.45
C ALA A 461 -20.62 -25.41 24.66
N ALA A 462 -20.56 -26.01 23.48
CA ALA A 462 -21.68 -26.45 22.65
C ALA A 462 -21.33 -27.72 21.90
N THR A 463 -22.34 -28.42 21.41
CA THR A 463 -22.16 -29.69 20.66
C THR A 463 -22.24 -29.46 19.14
N SER A 464 -23.02 -28.49 18.71
CA SER A 464 -23.26 -28.20 17.29
C SER A 464 -23.85 -26.80 17.08
N ALA A 465 -23.90 -26.37 15.82
CA ALA A 465 -24.51 -25.12 15.42
C ALA A 465 -25.03 -25.20 13.98
N ASP A 466 -26.10 -24.47 13.68
CA ASP A 466 -26.55 -24.25 12.31
C ASP A 466 -25.52 -23.43 11.53
N ALA A 467 -25.36 -23.76 10.25
CA ALA A 467 -24.57 -22.93 9.34
C ALA A 467 -25.37 -21.72 8.84
N ILE A 468 -24.70 -20.60 8.66
CA ILE A 468 -25.18 -19.48 7.87
C ILE A 468 -25.15 -19.90 6.41
N PRO A 469 -26.28 -19.89 5.68
CA PRO A 469 -26.30 -20.31 4.30
C PRO A 469 -25.42 -19.41 3.41
N GLY A 470 -24.62 -20.04 2.58
CA GLY A 470 -23.92 -19.39 1.48
C GLY A 470 -24.82 -19.12 0.29
N GLY A 471 -24.22 -18.92 -0.86
CA GLY A 471 -24.95 -18.70 -2.12
C GLY A 471 -24.14 -17.87 -3.10
N LYS A 472 -24.82 -17.39 -4.14
CA LYS A 472 -24.25 -16.54 -5.19
C LYS A 472 -24.86 -15.15 -5.16
N THR A 473 -24.02 -14.15 -5.37
CA THR A 473 -24.44 -12.76 -5.59
C THR A 473 -23.62 -12.14 -6.70
N ASP A 474 -24.21 -11.23 -7.44
CA ASP A 474 -23.55 -10.54 -8.53
C ASP A 474 -23.87 -9.05 -8.54
N TYR A 475 -23.00 -8.27 -9.15
CA TYR A 475 -23.22 -6.87 -9.42
C TYR A 475 -22.45 -6.41 -10.66
N ASN A 476 -22.94 -5.31 -11.24
CA ASN A 476 -22.36 -4.71 -12.43
C ASN A 476 -21.93 -3.28 -12.15
N ASN A 477 -20.83 -2.86 -12.76
CA ASN A 477 -20.36 -1.48 -12.74
C ASN A 477 -20.04 -1.01 -14.16
N ALA A 478 -20.71 0.05 -14.60
CA ALA A 478 -20.28 0.85 -15.74
C ALA A 478 -19.52 2.07 -15.20
N LEU A 479 -18.29 2.25 -15.63
CA LEU A 479 -17.38 3.32 -15.22
C LEU A 479 -17.01 4.15 -16.43
N PHE A 480 -17.06 5.48 -16.27
CA PHE A 480 -16.76 6.43 -17.34
C PHE A 480 -15.56 7.30 -16.96
N ASN A 481 -14.85 7.76 -17.96
CA ASN A 481 -13.89 8.84 -17.83
C ASN A 481 -14.01 9.80 -19.01
N ALA A 482 -13.58 11.04 -18.77
CA ALA A 482 -13.45 12.07 -19.80
C ALA A 482 -12.34 13.03 -19.39
N GLY A 483 -11.47 13.39 -20.34
CA GLY A 483 -10.36 14.29 -20.10
C GLY A 483 -10.20 15.26 -21.26
N LEU A 484 -9.80 16.49 -20.93
CA LEU A 484 -9.36 17.50 -21.88
C LEU A 484 -7.95 17.91 -21.50
N LEU A 485 -7.01 17.71 -22.40
CA LEU A 485 -5.63 18.14 -22.26
C LEU A 485 -5.38 19.31 -23.21
N ALA A 486 -4.71 20.36 -22.71
CA ALA A 486 -4.28 21.48 -23.51
C ALA A 486 -2.75 21.65 -23.41
N HIS A 487 -2.06 21.56 -24.53
CA HIS A 487 -0.65 21.90 -24.70
C HIS A 487 -0.53 23.41 -24.88
N LEU A 488 -0.30 24.14 -23.78
CA LEU A 488 -0.16 25.61 -23.82
C LEU A 488 1.12 26.04 -24.52
N THR A 489 2.18 25.26 -24.33
CA THR A 489 3.48 25.33 -25.02
C THR A 489 4.05 23.90 -25.08
N GLU A 490 5.18 23.70 -25.76
CA GLU A 490 5.92 22.41 -25.76
C GLU A 490 6.27 21.94 -24.34
N ARG A 491 6.42 22.86 -23.38
CA ARG A 491 6.82 22.61 -22.00
C ARG A 491 5.68 22.69 -20.99
N GLN A 492 4.48 23.13 -21.40
CA GLN A 492 3.36 23.37 -20.49
C GLN A 492 2.09 22.67 -20.94
N GLN A 493 1.49 21.92 -20.04
CA GLN A 493 0.18 21.28 -20.22
C GLN A 493 -0.74 21.65 -19.06
N THR A 494 -2.01 21.79 -19.37
CA THR A 494 -3.09 21.85 -18.38
C THR A 494 -4.17 20.86 -18.76
N TRP A 495 -4.83 20.30 -17.76
CA TRP A 495 -5.87 19.32 -18.03
C TRP A 495 -7.04 19.45 -17.06
N PHE A 496 -8.20 19.03 -17.55
CA PHE A 496 -9.34 18.66 -16.74
C PHE A 496 -9.61 17.17 -16.93
N ASN A 497 -9.82 16.45 -15.83
CA ASN A 497 -10.14 15.03 -15.86
C ASN A 497 -11.36 14.73 -14.97
N PHE A 498 -12.29 13.96 -15.50
CA PHE A 498 -13.33 13.26 -14.78
C PHE A 498 -13.09 11.77 -14.90
N SER A 499 -13.09 11.04 -13.81
CA SER A 499 -12.96 9.59 -13.82
C SER A 499 -13.78 8.95 -12.71
N GLN A 500 -14.30 7.77 -12.99
CA GLN A 500 -15.01 6.94 -12.03
C GLN A 500 -14.16 5.73 -11.63
N GLY A 501 -14.24 5.34 -10.39
CA GLY A 501 -13.79 4.07 -9.86
C GLY A 501 -14.85 3.47 -8.95
N PHE A 502 -14.63 2.28 -8.42
CA PHE A 502 -15.47 1.74 -7.37
C PHE A 502 -14.65 0.98 -6.32
N GLU A 503 -15.10 1.03 -5.07
CA GLU A 503 -14.57 0.23 -3.98
C GLU A 503 -15.22 -1.15 -4.01
N ILE A 504 -14.41 -2.21 -3.86
CA ILE A 504 -14.88 -3.58 -3.78
C ILE A 504 -15.28 -3.87 -2.34
N PRO A 505 -16.54 -4.22 -2.05
CA PRO A 505 -16.91 -4.65 -0.71
C PRO A 505 -16.35 -6.05 -0.42
N ASP A 506 -15.89 -6.25 0.82
CA ASP A 506 -15.33 -7.52 1.30
C ASP A 506 -16.46 -8.56 1.58
N PRO A 507 -16.63 -9.62 0.77
CA PRO A 507 -17.72 -10.57 0.96
C PRO A 507 -17.63 -11.31 2.30
N GLY A 508 -16.43 -11.69 2.73
CA GLY A 508 -16.22 -12.43 3.97
C GLY A 508 -16.58 -11.63 5.23
N LYS A 509 -16.46 -10.29 5.16
CA LYS A 509 -16.82 -9.41 6.26
C LYS A 509 -18.32 -9.25 6.45
N TYR A 510 -19.08 -9.32 5.36
CA TYR A 510 -20.54 -9.12 5.39
C TYR A 510 -21.29 -10.44 5.58
N TYR A 511 -21.00 -11.46 4.78
CA TYR A 511 -21.80 -12.68 4.73
C TYR A 511 -21.52 -13.70 5.84
N GLY A 512 -20.51 -13.55 6.65
CA GLY A 512 -20.23 -14.44 7.80
C GLY A 512 -20.97 -14.07 9.11
N ASN A 513 -21.98 -13.20 9.05
CA ASN A 513 -22.65 -12.65 10.23
C ASN A 513 -24.02 -13.27 10.45
N GLY A 514 -24.29 -13.75 11.68
CA GLY A 514 -25.57 -14.32 12.12
C GLY A 514 -25.80 -14.14 13.62
N THR A 515 -27.07 -14.22 14.03
CA THR A 515 -27.47 -14.26 15.42
C THR A 515 -27.97 -15.67 15.75
N TYR A 516 -27.62 -16.16 16.94
CA TYR A 516 -27.92 -17.52 17.37
C TYR A 516 -28.56 -17.55 18.75
N ALA A 517 -29.35 -18.59 18.98
CA ALA A 517 -29.81 -18.98 20.32
C ALA A 517 -29.22 -20.35 20.69
N LEU A 518 -28.76 -20.49 21.92
CA LEU A 518 -28.28 -21.79 22.44
C LEU A 518 -29.42 -22.57 23.06
N ASN A 519 -29.74 -23.72 22.48
CA ASN A 519 -30.81 -24.62 22.92
C ASN A 519 -30.25 -26.02 23.10
N GLY A 520 -30.19 -26.52 24.34
CA GLY A 520 -29.76 -27.91 24.60
C GLY A 520 -28.36 -28.27 24.08
N GLY A 521 -27.44 -27.30 24.05
CA GLY A 521 -26.09 -27.49 23.53
C GLY A 521 -25.93 -27.26 22.00
N HIS A 522 -27.03 -26.99 21.31
CA HIS A 522 -27.03 -26.63 19.87
C HIS A 522 -27.28 -25.15 19.68
N TYR A 523 -26.46 -24.48 18.83
CA TYR A 523 -26.70 -23.09 18.41
C TYR A 523 -27.64 -23.10 17.21
N GLN A 524 -28.88 -22.70 17.44
CA GLN A 524 -29.87 -22.47 16.39
C GLN A 524 -29.67 -21.10 15.76
N LEU A 525 -29.55 -21.02 14.44
CA LEU A 525 -29.49 -19.77 13.69
C LEU A 525 -30.85 -19.08 13.71
N LEU A 526 -30.91 -17.86 14.23
CA LEU A 526 -32.14 -17.05 14.28
C LEU A 526 -32.26 -16.14 13.05
N LYS A 527 -31.17 -15.47 12.72
CA LYS A 527 -31.07 -14.55 11.58
C LYS A 527 -29.63 -14.53 11.06
N SER A 528 -29.46 -14.29 9.78
CA SER A 528 -28.15 -14.08 9.17
C SER A 528 -28.22 -13.07 8.04
N VAL A 529 -27.05 -12.52 7.66
CA VAL A 529 -26.92 -11.78 6.41
C VAL A 529 -27.04 -12.79 5.28
N ASN A 530 -28.20 -12.80 4.61
CA ASN A 530 -28.52 -13.76 3.57
C ASN A 530 -28.02 -13.22 2.22
N VAL A 531 -27.27 -14.03 1.47
CA VAL A 531 -26.74 -13.71 0.14
C VAL A 531 -27.88 -13.43 -0.87
N GLY A 532 -29.05 -14.09 -0.71
CA GLY A 532 -30.21 -13.89 -1.59
C GLY A 532 -30.91 -12.56 -1.39
N ASP A 533 -31.01 -12.11 -0.15
CA ASP A 533 -31.79 -10.92 0.24
C ASP A 533 -30.94 -9.66 0.41
N SER A 534 -29.66 -9.81 0.71
CA SER A 534 -28.71 -8.73 0.96
C SER A 534 -27.61 -8.73 -0.09
N LYS A 535 -27.78 -7.93 -1.13
CA LYS A 535 -26.78 -7.81 -2.22
C LYS A 535 -25.70 -6.81 -1.87
N LEU A 536 -24.44 -7.20 -2.12
CA LEU A 536 -23.33 -6.25 -2.17
C LEU A 536 -23.38 -5.45 -3.47
N GLU A 537 -22.93 -4.22 -3.40
CA GLU A 537 -22.78 -3.33 -4.55
C GLU A 537 -21.41 -2.67 -4.50
N GLY A 538 -20.80 -2.44 -5.66
CA GLY A 538 -19.61 -1.59 -5.74
C GLY A 538 -19.96 -0.14 -5.37
N ILE A 539 -19.19 0.45 -4.48
CA ILE A 539 -19.36 1.86 -4.11
C ILE A 539 -18.66 2.71 -5.15
N LYS A 540 -19.44 3.37 -6.01
CA LYS A 540 -18.88 4.25 -7.04
C LYS A 540 -18.30 5.52 -6.42
N VAL A 541 -17.17 5.93 -6.97
CA VAL A 541 -16.49 7.19 -6.66
C VAL A 541 -16.37 7.99 -7.95
N ASN A 542 -16.86 9.22 -7.92
CA ASN A 542 -16.67 10.20 -8.98
C ASN A 542 -15.49 11.09 -8.58
N ALA A 543 -14.47 11.17 -9.41
CA ALA A 543 -13.29 11.99 -9.19
C ALA A 543 -13.16 13.05 -10.29
N TYR A 544 -12.83 14.26 -9.87
CA TYR A 544 -12.61 15.42 -10.72
C TYR A 544 -11.22 15.98 -10.41
N GLU A 545 -10.50 16.38 -11.43
CA GLU A 545 -9.16 16.93 -11.31
C GLU A 545 -8.95 18.06 -12.31
N LEU A 546 -8.30 19.11 -11.84
CA LEU A 546 -7.76 20.19 -12.65
C LEU A 546 -6.28 20.29 -12.35
N GLY A 547 -5.44 20.11 -13.36
CA GLY A 547 -3.99 20.09 -13.17
C GLY A 547 -3.24 20.96 -14.17
N TRP A 548 -2.01 21.24 -13.81
CA TRP A 548 -1.03 21.95 -14.61
C TRP A 548 0.33 21.33 -14.41
N ARG A 549 1.09 21.23 -15.52
CA ARG A 549 2.44 20.68 -15.57
C ARG A 549 3.34 21.58 -16.38
N TYR A 550 4.56 21.76 -15.91
CA TYR A 550 5.65 22.40 -16.61
C TYR A 550 6.89 21.50 -16.54
N THR A 551 7.51 21.23 -17.70
CA THR A 551 8.74 20.44 -17.81
C THR A 551 9.76 21.27 -18.59
N GLY A 552 10.64 21.94 -17.87
CA GLY A 552 11.78 22.69 -18.41
C GLY A 552 13.09 22.11 -17.95
N ASP A 553 14.19 22.68 -18.44
CA ASP A 553 15.54 22.16 -18.13
C ASP A 553 15.87 22.35 -16.65
N ASN A 554 15.50 23.48 -16.07
CA ASN A 554 15.83 23.85 -14.69
C ASN A 554 14.65 23.71 -13.72
N LEU A 555 13.42 23.68 -14.22
CA LEU A 555 12.22 23.61 -13.41
C LEU A 555 11.31 22.49 -13.92
N ARG A 556 10.97 21.57 -13.04
CA ARG A 556 9.92 20.57 -13.27
C ARG A 556 8.86 20.76 -12.19
N THR A 557 7.61 20.84 -12.59
CA THR A 557 6.51 20.99 -11.62
C THR A 557 5.24 20.38 -12.16
N GLN A 558 4.48 19.78 -11.26
CA GLN A 558 3.13 19.29 -11.52
C GLN A 558 2.27 19.60 -10.29
N ILE A 559 1.12 20.24 -10.49
CA ILE A 559 0.19 20.62 -9.43
C ILE A 559 -1.22 20.26 -9.90
N ALA A 560 -2.01 19.65 -9.03
CA ALA A 560 -3.38 19.31 -9.31
C ALA A 560 -4.30 19.55 -8.12
N ALA A 561 -5.42 20.21 -8.38
CA ALA A 561 -6.55 20.30 -7.48
C ALA A 561 -7.49 19.13 -7.78
N TYR A 562 -7.92 18.41 -6.74
CA TYR A 562 -8.78 17.24 -6.89
C TYR A 562 -9.99 17.27 -5.94
N TYR A 563 -11.07 16.64 -6.40
CA TYR A 563 -12.28 16.43 -5.64
C TYR A 563 -12.86 15.06 -5.95
N SER A 564 -13.13 14.25 -4.94
CA SER A 564 -13.77 12.93 -5.11
C SER A 564 -15.00 12.80 -4.22
N LEU A 565 -16.04 12.18 -4.76
CA LEU A 565 -17.33 11.98 -4.10
C LEU A 565 -17.77 10.52 -4.27
N SER A 566 -17.98 9.81 -3.16
CA SER A 566 -18.74 8.57 -3.13
C SER A 566 -20.18 8.86 -2.72
N ASP A 567 -21.12 8.16 -3.34
CA ASP A 567 -22.56 8.42 -3.20
C ASP A 567 -23.22 7.58 -2.13
N LYS A 568 -22.54 6.57 -1.60
CA LYS A 568 -23.06 5.63 -0.60
C LYS A 568 -21.95 5.07 0.31
N SER A 569 -22.38 4.50 1.41
CA SER A 569 -21.59 3.66 2.30
C SER A 569 -22.33 2.34 2.55
N ILE A 570 -21.59 1.29 2.91
CA ILE A 570 -22.14 -0.03 3.21
C ILE A 570 -21.91 -0.34 4.68
N ALA A 571 -22.96 -0.75 5.38
CA ALA A 571 -22.90 -1.17 6.78
C ALA A 571 -23.80 -2.38 7.02
N ILE A 572 -23.51 -3.17 8.06
CA ILE A 572 -24.41 -4.23 8.55
C ILE A 572 -25.35 -3.65 9.58
N ASN A 573 -26.65 -3.78 9.38
CA ASN A 573 -27.63 -3.60 10.45
C ASN A 573 -27.63 -4.87 11.32
N LYS A 574 -27.08 -4.75 12.52
CA LYS A 574 -26.97 -5.89 13.45
C LYS A 574 -28.29 -6.31 14.08
N THR A 575 -29.34 -5.50 13.95
CA THR A 575 -30.66 -5.79 14.51
C THR A 575 -31.46 -6.75 13.63
N ASP A 576 -31.45 -6.51 12.33
CA ASP A 576 -32.16 -7.33 11.32
C ASP A 576 -31.23 -8.23 10.50
N MET A 577 -29.91 -8.07 10.66
CA MET A 577 -28.88 -8.80 9.93
C MET A 577 -28.96 -8.61 8.41
N THR A 578 -29.23 -7.38 8.00
CA THR A 578 -29.23 -6.96 6.60
C THR A 578 -28.02 -6.11 6.26
N ILE A 579 -27.63 -6.11 5.00
CA ILE A 579 -26.66 -5.16 4.45
C ILE A 579 -27.42 -3.90 4.09
N ASN A 580 -27.13 -2.82 4.80
CA ASN A 580 -27.68 -1.50 4.48
C ASN A 580 -26.71 -0.74 3.57
N VAL A 581 -27.18 -0.36 2.42
CA VAL A 581 -26.52 0.63 1.57
C VAL A 581 -27.05 2.00 1.97
N ASN A 582 -26.29 2.73 2.75
CA ASN A 582 -26.66 4.06 3.22
C ASN A 582 -26.32 5.12 2.15
N ALA A 583 -27.18 6.14 2.06
CA ALA A 583 -26.92 7.31 1.20
C ALA A 583 -25.89 8.30 1.81
N ASP A 584 -25.07 7.84 2.77
CA ASP A 584 -24.05 8.65 3.39
C ASP A 584 -22.91 8.91 2.41
N LYS A 585 -22.85 10.14 1.95
CA LYS A 585 -21.83 10.58 0.99
C LYS A 585 -20.51 10.85 1.71
N ARG A 586 -19.41 10.48 1.05
CA ARG A 586 -18.05 10.87 1.50
C ARG A 586 -17.42 11.72 0.41
N ARG A 587 -16.92 12.91 0.77
CA ARG A 587 -16.12 13.73 -0.13
C ARG A 587 -14.71 13.90 0.39
N ILE A 588 -13.76 13.87 -0.52
CA ILE A 588 -12.35 14.11 -0.25
C ILE A 588 -11.83 15.05 -1.32
N TYR A 589 -11.16 16.10 -0.90
CA TYR A 589 -10.65 17.11 -1.82
C TYR A 589 -9.35 17.69 -1.30
N GLY A 590 -8.56 18.22 -2.22
CA GLY A 590 -7.26 18.75 -1.87
C GLY A 590 -6.49 19.32 -3.04
N LEU A 591 -5.25 19.66 -2.72
CA LEU A 591 -4.23 20.13 -3.66
C LEU A 591 -2.99 19.28 -3.45
N GLU A 592 -2.49 18.65 -4.51
CA GLU A 592 -1.21 17.96 -4.48
C GLU A 592 -0.28 18.48 -5.56
N GLY A 593 1.01 18.33 -5.35
CA GLY A 593 1.98 18.69 -6.36
C GLY A 593 3.41 18.39 -5.94
N ALA A 594 4.29 18.57 -6.94
CA ALA A 594 5.73 18.55 -6.77
C ALA A 594 6.36 19.69 -7.57
N VAL A 595 7.45 20.21 -7.05
CA VAL A 595 8.28 21.23 -7.69
C VAL A 595 9.73 20.82 -7.48
N ASP A 596 10.49 20.65 -8.56
CA ASP A 596 11.91 20.37 -8.55
C ASP A 596 12.63 21.45 -9.35
N TYR A 597 13.64 22.02 -8.75
CA TYR A 597 14.47 23.05 -9.34
C TYR A 597 15.94 22.63 -9.37
N PHE A 598 16.54 22.66 -10.55
CA PHE A 598 17.95 22.40 -10.79
C PHE A 598 18.64 23.72 -11.06
N PHE A 599 19.56 24.09 -10.18
CA PHE A 599 20.24 25.39 -10.29
C PHE A 599 21.17 25.37 -11.49
N GLU A 600 21.01 26.37 -12.33
CA GLU A 600 21.84 26.58 -13.54
C GLU A 600 23.31 26.62 -13.16
N ASP A 601 24.15 26.01 -13.97
CA ASP A 601 25.62 26.01 -13.82
C ASP A 601 26.11 25.54 -12.43
N SER A 602 25.36 24.66 -11.78
CA SER A 602 25.75 24.12 -10.48
C SER A 602 25.24 22.68 -10.28
N ASP A 603 25.85 21.97 -9.32
CA ASP A 603 25.47 20.63 -8.93
C ASP A 603 24.32 20.60 -7.90
N TRP A 604 23.71 21.74 -7.62
CA TRP A 604 22.65 21.87 -6.64
C TRP A 604 21.27 21.66 -7.23
N SER A 605 20.42 21.03 -6.43
CA SER A 605 18.99 20.92 -6.70
C SER A 605 18.18 21.14 -5.43
N ALA A 606 16.94 21.55 -5.57
CA ALA A 606 16.01 21.66 -4.46
C ALA A 606 14.61 21.32 -4.93
N GLY A 607 13.82 20.70 -4.07
CA GLY A 607 12.46 20.37 -4.44
C GLY A 607 11.55 20.18 -3.24
N THR A 608 10.27 20.14 -3.55
CA THR A 608 9.21 19.89 -2.57
C THR A 608 8.07 19.12 -3.22
N ASN A 609 7.49 18.21 -2.49
CA ASN A 609 6.19 17.65 -2.83
C ASN A 609 5.22 17.83 -1.65
N PHE A 610 3.95 17.98 -1.95
CA PHE A 610 2.95 18.25 -0.94
C PHE A 610 1.58 17.67 -1.29
N ASN A 611 0.81 17.37 -0.25
CA ASN A 611 -0.62 17.07 -0.35
C ASN A 611 -1.35 17.74 0.80
N VAL A 612 -2.22 18.68 0.47
CA VAL A 612 -3.14 19.31 1.42
C VAL A 612 -4.51 18.71 1.19
N ILE A 613 -5.00 17.95 2.16
CA ILE A 613 -6.20 17.10 2.01
C ILE A 613 -7.24 17.39 3.08
N ARG A 614 -8.51 17.33 2.69
CA ARG A 614 -9.64 17.33 3.59
C ARG A 614 -10.61 16.21 3.25
N SER A 615 -10.98 15.43 4.27
CA SER A 615 -11.90 14.31 4.17
C SER A 615 -13.13 14.55 5.05
N GLU A 616 -14.32 14.40 4.47
CA GLU A 616 -15.59 14.63 5.14
C GLU A 616 -16.62 13.56 4.77
N THR A 617 -17.52 13.27 5.68
CA THR A 617 -18.67 12.40 5.45
C THR A 617 -19.95 13.14 5.80
N LYS A 618 -21.04 12.78 5.14
CA LYS A 618 -22.36 13.41 5.38
C LYS A 618 -23.11 12.61 6.43
N VAL A 619 -23.44 13.23 7.56
CA VAL A 619 -24.17 12.61 8.67
C VAL A 619 -25.40 13.46 8.95
N ASN A 620 -26.58 12.86 8.88
CA ASN A 620 -27.86 13.57 9.12
C ASN A 620 -28.03 14.85 8.27
N GLY A 621 -27.53 14.82 7.04
CA GLY A 621 -27.63 15.97 6.12
C GLY A 621 -26.48 16.98 6.23
N GLU A 622 -25.63 16.93 7.26
CA GLU A 622 -24.50 17.84 7.48
C GLU A 622 -23.17 17.18 7.13
N TRP A 623 -22.21 17.96 6.62
CA TRP A 623 -20.84 17.53 6.41
C TRP A 623 -20.05 17.59 7.71
N LYS A 624 -19.50 16.45 8.14
CA LYS A 624 -18.64 16.29 9.32
C LYS A 624 -17.25 15.85 8.87
N LYS A 625 -16.23 16.21 9.62
CA LYS A 625 -14.87 15.68 9.39
C LYS A 625 -14.88 14.16 9.46
N LEU A 626 -14.17 13.51 8.56
CA LEU A 626 -13.98 12.06 8.61
C LEU A 626 -13.23 11.70 9.90
N VAL A 627 -13.60 10.57 10.51
CA VAL A 627 -12.96 10.09 11.75
C VAL A 627 -11.46 9.86 11.56
N VAL A 628 -10.67 10.22 12.59
CA VAL A 628 -9.18 10.21 12.52
C VAL A 628 -8.55 8.84 12.29
N ASP A 629 -9.26 7.76 12.59
CA ASP A 629 -8.82 6.40 12.32
C ASP A 629 -8.75 6.06 10.82
N THR A 630 -9.39 6.86 9.96
CA THR A 630 -9.37 6.68 8.49
C THR A 630 -9.01 7.95 7.71
N ALA A 631 -9.08 9.14 8.31
CA ALA A 631 -8.77 10.41 7.64
C ALA A 631 -7.26 10.56 7.41
N SER A 632 -6.85 10.83 6.18
CA SER A 632 -5.44 11.06 5.83
C SER A 632 -4.95 12.42 6.33
N PRO A 633 -3.73 12.51 6.90
CA PRO A 633 -3.10 13.77 7.22
C PRO A 633 -2.58 14.47 5.95
N SER A 634 -2.54 15.80 5.97
CA SER A 634 -1.76 16.56 5.01
C SER A 634 -0.28 16.37 5.26
N LYS A 635 0.55 16.45 4.21
CA LYS A 635 2.02 16.33 4.33
C LYS A 635 2.75 17.23 3.35
N VAL A 636 4.00 17.54 3.68
CA VAL A 636 4.97 18.21 2.83
C VAL A 636 6.31 17.51 2.98
N THR A 637 6.95 17.20 1.87
CA THR A 637 8.35 16.75 1.82
C THR A 637 9.16 17.80 1.08
N ALA A 638 10.32 18.18 1.59
CA ALA A 638 11.22 19.11 0.94
C ALA A 638 12.64 18.56 0.98
N TYR A 639 13.45 18.86 -0.04
CA TYR A 639 14.83 18.43 -0.09
C TYR A 639 15.75 19.49 -0.71
N VAL A 640 17.02 19.38 -0.37
CA VAL A 640 18.14 20.01 -1.07
C VAL A 640 19.11 18.91 -1.45
N GLY A 641 19.50 18.87 -2.70
CA GLY A 641 20.46 17.93 -3.28
C GLY A 641 21.74 18.63 -3.72
N TRP A 642 22.87 17.92 -3.67
CA TRP A 642 24.16 18.36 -4.18
C TRP A 642 24.92 17.17 -4.76
N ALA A 643 25.24 17.21 -6.05
CA ALA A 643 25.80 16.10 -6.81
C ALA A 643 27.10 16.46 -7.55
N PRO A 644 28.20 16.86 -6.85
CA PRO A 644 29.46 17.23 -7.48
C PRO A 644 30.28 15.99 -7.85
N GLY A 645 30.54 15.79 -9.14
CA GLY A 645 31.37 14.68 -9.65
C GLY A 645 30.77 13.33 -9.28
N ASP A 646 31.52 12.53 -8.51
CA ASP A 646 31.12 11.17 -8.08
C ASP A 646 30.18 11.14 -6.85
N TRP A 647 29.91 12.28 -6.23
CA TRP A 647 29.04 12.41 -5.07
C TRP A 647 27.58 12.67 -5.47
N ASN A 648 26.66 12.10 -4.70
CA ASN A 648 25.25 12.48 -4.71
C ASN A 648 24.78 12.57 -3.27
N LEU A 649 24.45 13.76 -2.81
CA LEU A 649 24.07 14.08 -1.44
C LEU A 649 22.69 14.70 -1.39
N ARG A 650 21.85 14.33 -0.42
CA ARG A 650 20.51 14.86 -0.24
C ARG A 650 20.17 15.02 1.25
N LEU A 651 19.74 16.21 1.60
CA LEU A 651 19.09 16.50 2.87
C LEU A 651 17.61 16.67 2.62
N GLN A 652 16.77 15.86 3.27
CA GLN A 652 15.33 15.88 3.05
C GLN A 652 14.55 15.88 4.36
N SER A 653 13.42 16.57 4.36
CA SER A 653 12.54 16.70 5.52
C SER A 653 11.12 16.32 5.12
N GLN A 654 10.45 15.54 5.96
CA GLN A 654 9.03 15.23 5.81
C GLN A 654 8.25 15.78 7.00
N GLN A 655 7.28 16.63 6.73
CA GLN A 655 6.33 17.16 7.69
C GLN A 655 4.97 16.52 7.46
N THR A 656 4.48 15.80 8.48
CA THR A 656 3.08 15.34 8.57
C THR A 656 2.33 16.30 9.48
N PHE A 657 1.13 16.75 9.06
CA PHE A 657 0.33 17.69 9.82
C PHE A 657 -0.71 16.99 10.67
N ASP A 658 -1.23 17.70 11.67
CA ASP A 658 -2.30 17.23 12.54
C ASP A 658 -3.58 16.93 11.74
N VAL A 659 -4.29 15.89 12.14
CA VAL A 659 -5.65 15.62 11.68
C VAL A 659 -6.55 15.43 12.88
N SER A 660 -7.77 15.97 12.83
CA SER A 660 -8.74 15.91 13.92
C SER A 660 -10.15 15.66 13.41
N ASP A 661 -10.96 15.00 14.23
CA ASP A 661 -12.40 14.85 14.02
C ASP A 661 -13.22 15.58 15.09
N ASP A 662 -14.54 15.57 14.92
CA ASP A 662 -15.49 16.17 15.84
C ASP A 662 -16.08 15.14 16.83
N GLY A 663 -15.48 13.96 16.94
CA GLY A 663 -15.91 12.79 17.69
C GLY A 663 -16.36 11.64 16.80
N ASP A 664 -16.47 10.45 17.40
CA ASP A 664 -16.91 9.26 16.68
C ASP A 664 -18.44 9.21 16.59
N TYR A 665 -19.00 9.88 15.60
CA TYR A 665 -20.44 9.91 15.34
C TYR A 665 -21.03 8.54 14.91
N THR A 666 -20.19 7.51 14.73
CA THR A 666 -20.64 6.13 14.51
C THR A 666 -20.94 5.40 15.81
N LYS A 667 -20.53 5.96 16.96
CA LYS A 667 -20.77 5.42 18.29
C LYS A 667 -21.74 6.33 19.06
N ALA A 668 -22.79 5.75 19.57
CA ALA A 668 -23.72 6.48 20.47
C ALA A 668 -22.94 7.03 21.68
N ASN A 669 -23.11 8.32 21.96
CA ASN A 669 -22.47 9.05 23.06
C ASN A 669 -21.01 9.43 22.95
N SER A 670 -20.37 9.27 21.79
CA SER A 670 -19.01 9.77 21.55
C SER A 670 -19.05 11.20 21.00
N THR A 671 -18.98 12.19 21.88
CA THR A 671 -18.98 13.62 21.50
C THR A 671 -17.61 14.28 21.63
N GLN A 672 -16.62 13.57 22.14
CA GLN A 672 -15.27 14.10 22.28
C GLN A 672 -14.48 13.98 20.96
N GLY A 673 -14.03 15.13 20.45
CA GLY A 673 -13.14 15.18 19.29
C GLY A 673 -11.83 14.47 19.56
N ARG A 674 -11.32 13.76 18.54
CA ARG A 674 -10.04 13.04 18.59
C ARG A 674 -9.04 13.70 17.67
N LYS A 675 -7.76 13.45 17.91
CA LYS A 675 -6.66 14.04 17.16
C LYS A 675 -5.54 13.02 16.93
N ILE A 676 -4.96 13.07 15.75
CA ILE A 676 -3.67 12.49 15.41
C ILE A 676 -2.69 13.65 15.30
N ASP A 677 -1.62 13.62 16.09
CA ASP A 677 -0.59 14.66 16.08
C ASP A 677 0.37 14.46 14.91
N GLY A 678 0.68 15.55 14.24
CA GLY A 678 1.68 15.59 13.19
C GLY A 678 3.10 15.51 13.76
N TYR A 679 4.04 15.18 12.88
CA TYR A 679 5.46 15.11 13.23
C TYR A 679 6.33 15.48 12.02
N ASN A 680 7.60 15.77 12.30
CA ASN A 680 8.60 16.07 11.30
C ASN A 680 9.82 15.18 11.50
N THR A 681 10.35 14.65 10.40
CA THR A 681 11.64 13.95 10.34
C THR A 681 12.57 14.65 9.35
N LEU A 682 13.87 14.54 9.62
CA LEU A 682 14.93 15.04 8.75
C LEU A 682 15.88 13.88 8.47
N ASP A 683 16.15 13.61 7.19
CA ASP A 683 17.03 12.54 6.75
C ASP A 683 18.17 13.12 5.92
N PHE A 684 19.34 12.51 6.03
CA PHE A 684 20.49 12.78 5.17
C PHE A 684 20.85 11.51 4.41
N LEU A 685 20.87 11.60 3.09
CA LEU A 685 21.20 10.49 2.19
C LEU A 685 22.43 10.88 1.38
N GLY A 686 23.30 9.91 1.10
CA GLY A 686 24.46 10.17 0.27
C GLY A 686 24.97 8.92 -0.42
N SER A 687 25.63 9.13 -1.56
CA SER A 687 26.39 8.09 -2.23
C SER A 687 27.66 8.64 -2.85
N TYR A 688 28.64 7.76 -3.02
CA TYR A 688 29.89 8.03 -3.72
C TYR A 688 30.18 6.90 -4.70
N THR A 689 30.40 7.25 -5.96
CA THR A 689 30.75 6.29 -7.02
C THR A 689 32.27 6.03 -6.96
N LEU A 690 32.63 4.79 -6.73
CA LEU A 690 34.02 4.31 -6.71
C LEU A 690 34.45 3.89 -8.11
N PRO A 691 35.74 3.73 -8.39
CA PRO A 691 36.23 3.09 -9.62
C PRO A 691 35.61 1.69 -9.85
N VAL A 692 35.24 1.00 -8.77
CA VAL A 692 34.49 -0.26 -8.79
C VAL A 692 33.36 -0.15 -7.77
N GLY A 693 32.12 -0.08 -8.26
CA GLY A 693 30.92 -0.02 -7.43
C GLY A 693 30.60 1.34 -6.84
N LYS A 694 29.63 1.36 -5.92
CA LYS A 694 29.09 2.55 -5.27
C LYS A 694 28.89 2.31 -3.79
N ILE A 695 29.32 3.23 -2.96
CA ILE A 695 28.99 3.28 -1.52
C ILE A 695 27.82 4.23 -1.34
N SER A 696 26.78 3.79 -0.63
CA SER A 696 25.65 4.63 -0.24
C SER A 696 25.51 4.63 1.28
N PHE A 697 25.14 5.76 1.83
CA PHE A 697 24.97 5.93 3.28
C PHE A 697 23.76 6.81 3.59
N SER A 698 23.18 6.60 4.75
CA SER A 698 22.05 7.39 5.23
C SER A 698 22.14 7.69 6.71
N VAL A 699 21.55 8.80 7.12
CA VAL A 699 21.19 9.09 8.50
C VAL A 699 19.72 9.46 8.51
N GLU A 700 18.86 8.50 8.88
CA GLU A 700 17.42 8.76 9.00
C GLU A 700 17.10 9.31 10.39
N ASN A 701 16.07 10.15 10.49
CA ASN A 701 15.73 10.88 11.71
C ASN A 701 16.95 11.55 12.33
N LEU A 702 17.68 12.35 11.53
CA LEU A 702 18.98 12.97 11.88
C LEU A 702 18.96 13.68 13.24
N LEU A 703 17.82 14.28 13.62
CA LEU A 703 17.66 15.00 14.87
C LEU A 703 17.29 14.10 16.06
N ASP A 704 17.21 12.79 15.84
CA ASP A 704 16.85 11.80 16.88
C ASP A 704 15.53 12.12 17.58
N LYS A 705 14.57 12.59 16.82
CA LYS A 705 13.30 13.04 17.36
C LYS A 705 12.44 11.85 17.77
N GLU A 706 11.91 11.89 19.01
CA GLU A 706 10.84 10.99 19.41
C GLU A 706 9.51 11.41 18.80
N TYR A 707 8.83 10.48 18.13
CA TYR A 707 7.48 10.70 17.59
C TYR A 707 6.68 9.40 17.64
N THR A 708 5.37 9.53 17.61
CA THR A 708 4.47 8.39 17.43
C THR A 708 3.98 8.41 15.99
N THR A 709 4.11 7.29 15.28
CA THR A 709 3.66 7.19 13.89
C THR A 709 2.15 7.43 13.78
N VAL A 710 1.65 7.79 12.62
CA VAL A 710 0.19 7.90 12.38
C VAL A 710 -0.51 6.60 12.74
N TRP A 711 0.07 5.45 12.37
CA TRP A 711 -0.46 4.14 12.76
C TRP A 711 -0.42 3.93 14.27
N GLY A 712 0.69 4.26 14.93
CA GLY A 712 0.84 4.13 16.39
C GLY A 712 -0.15 4.99 17.19
N GLN A 713 -0.72 6.04 16.58
CA GLN A 713 -1.77 6.85 17.16
C GLN A 713 -3.17 6.33 16.83
N ARG A 714 -3.37 5.70 15.66
CA ARG A 714 -4.65 5.08 15.25
C ARG A 714 -4.90 3.73 15.93
N ALA A 715 -3.87 2.92 16.09
CA ALA A 715 -4.00 1.56 16.63
C ALA A 715 -4.61 1.51 18.03
N PRO A 716 -4.26 2.36 19.01
CA PRO A 716 -4.97 2.41 20.29
C PRO A 716 -6.46 2.73 20.15
N ILE A 717 -6.85 3.59 19.21
CA ILE A 717 -8.26 3.94 18.94
C ILE A 717 -9.04 2.73 18.42
N LEU A 718 -8.40 1.92 17.55
CA LEU A 718 -9.03 0.79 16.89
C LEU A 718 -9.10 -0.46 17.78
N TYR A 719 -8.08 -0.70 18.60
CA TYR A 719 -7.89 -1.98 19.30
C TYR A 719 -8.16 -1.90 20.81
N SER A 720 -8.04 -0.72 21.45
CA SER A 720 -8.30 -0.59 22.88
C SER A 720 -9.73 -0.10 23.14
N PRO A 721 -10.41 -0.57 24.23
CA PRO A 721 -9.95 -1.58 25.20
C PRO A 721 -10.28 -3.02 24.78
N THR A 722 -10.91 -3.26 23.65
CA THR A 722 -11.46 -4.57 23.25
C THR A 722 -10.39 -5.68 23.24
N TYR A 723 -9.16 -5.33 22.88
CA TYR A 723 -8.05 -6.27 22.75
C TYR A 723 -6.90 -5.96 23.73
N GLY A 724 -7.05 -4.99 24.62
CA GLY A 724 -6.07 -4.70 25.65
C GLY A 724 -5.84 -3.22 25.90
N SER A 725 -4.87 -2.96 26.78
CA SER A 725 -4.44 -1.62 27.18
C SER A 725 -3.91 -0.82 25.97
N PRO A 726 -4.18 0.49 25.89
CA PRO A 726 -3.74 1.34 24.78
C PRO A 726 -2.20 1.40 24.64
N GLU A 727 -1.43 1.19 25.72
CA GLU A 727 0.02 1.18 25.68
C GLU A 727 0.60 0.08 24.79
N LEU A 728 -0.12 -1.03 24.60
CA LEU A 728 0.27 -2.13 23.70
C LEU A 728 0.28 -1.74 22.22
N TYR A 729 -0.39 -0.66 21.87
CA TYR A 729 -0.66 -0.24 20.49
C TYR A 729 -0.05 1.11 20.13
N SER A 730 0.67 1.75 21.06
CA SER A 730 1.29 3.06 20.85
C SER A 730 2.68 2.89 20.21
N TYR A 731 2.74 2.70 18.89
CA TYR A 731 3.99 2.45 18.19
C TYR A 731 4.73 3.74 17.88
N LYS A 732 5.88 3.90 18.52
CA LYS A 732 6.82 5.00 18.29
C LYS A 732 7.50 4.82 16.92
N GLY A 733 7.90 5.93 16.31
CA GLY A 733 8.79 5.92 15.18
C GLY A 733 10.21 5.56 15.60
N ARG A 734 10.98 4.97 14.68
CA ARG A 734 12.40 4.65 14.92
C ARG A 734 13.18 5.94 15.14
N GLY A 735 14.08 5.95 16.11
CA GLY A 735 15.04 7.00 16.39
C GLY A 735 16.04 7.17 15.25
N ARG A 736 17.12 7.92 15.49
CA ARG A 736 18.16 8.09 14.48
C ARG A 736 18.81 6.77 14.13
N THR A 737 18.93 6.50 12.81
CA THR A 737 19.61 5.31 12.29
C THR A 737 20.66 5.68 11.25
N PHE A 738 21.71 4.88 11.18
CA PHE A 738 22.81 5.00 10.24
C PHE A 738 22.79 3.79 9.30
N GLY A 739 22.64 4.02 8.02
CA GLY A 739 22.69 3.01 6.98
C GLY A 739 23.98 3.10 6.18
N LEU A 740 24.50 1.95 5.78
CA LEU A 740 25.64 1.83 4.86
C LEU A 740 25.38 0.69 3.90
N ASN A 741 25.60 0.93 2.62
CA ASN A 741 25.44 -0.07 1.57
C ASN A 741 26.56 0.03 0.54
N TYR A 742 27.01 -1.10 0.02
CA TYR A 742 27.91 -1.20 -1.13
C TYR A 742 27.23 -1.98 -2.24
N SER A 743 27.23 -1.42 -3.43
CA SER A 743 26.70 -2.08 -4.64
C SER A 743 27.74 -2.07 -5.75
N VAL A 744 27.78 -3.14 -6.54
CA VAL A 744 28.70 -3.28 -7.67
C VAL A 744 28.03 -4.03 -8.80
N LEU A 745 28.31 -3.58 -10.00
CA LEU A 745 27.91 -4.18 -11.27
C LEU A 745 29.18 -4.58 -12.05
N PHE A 746 29.27 -5.84 -12.46
CA PHE A 746 30.36 -6.39 -13.28
C PHE A 746 29.87 -6.75 -14.67
#